data_51da52f3ee52101cb2b1ca81e7102b84
#
_entry.id   51da52f3ee52101cb2b1ca81e7102b84
#
_cell.length_a   1.000
_cell.length_b   1.000
_cell.length_c   1.000
_cell.angle_alpha   90.00
_cell.angle_beta   90.00
_cell.angle_gamma   90.00
#
_symmetry.space_group_name_H-M   'P 1'
#
loop_
_entity.id
_entity.type
_entity.pdbx_description
1 polymer ?
#
loop_
_entity_poly.entity_id
_entity_poly.type
_entity_poly.pdbx_seq_one_letter_code
_entity_poly.pdbx_strand_id
1 'polypeptide(L)'
;MTQEDFETIFTSHLKIETYSKSIDSLFSLRSLSKIDYKPYYQRNYVWDNHKATYFIESILLGTEIPPLIFFNNGSGIEVIDGRQRFETIKRFKENEFSLTRNGLTALKKIAKATYQSLQASSETKSIIDLFLDAKIRIIEFEIVNEPRLNPSLEDKVKKEIFGRYNSGITPLKKPEIDNALYDEDSVFQHFKNFVKQNSEFCNMVTDLFLPKSKDSERVSDSGRILQFIRRYLVLYKFPIRYYSWGNNRTETLDKLYEHMANEVEDVNYLCDRFVEKVHLVHQMKQVFTEQSLIVKRPAFECLLWVLQVLDAEEIDLSKVNTPKFIERLGHAISDNNDKFVDSHYYRVVQERFSFTAKLFEQEFGVNLRAYVEGDKQTRDELNLIRKSENDDTITKLGELESLRVTKPEPSRNSIDDIARVMDRNMFLVRPSYQRAEVINISKASSIIESILLDISLPPIFIFKRKDGVSEVIDGQQRLLTILGFIGKKYMDESGHQCTSKNTGFALKGLKILKHLNNKKYNDLKNLDPSLQDKILDFELFVVEIQESLNPDFNPVDLFVRLNNKPYPIRENSFEMWNSWVDREIIENIRENVDKHRKWFYIKLVKSRNDRDRMENEELYTSLAYLECQRLKNKEADKYLYIYNRNDGINVRMCSSHEITKLLQSVFEDEKEKTNFTKSIKNVESFVKKVKVILLDRDVEGGKEELDKFFGDELNLLFKAQRQVRSFRRTKQDFYLLWYLVNPLNLEMVKFHRLKIKQDLQNIFSNLRNSSQSFTKDLFLEKVKDFHQRYAINPRKIKLSEAEKLEKLRGQDHRCAISGSPIFIGDDIEVDHSTPLSIGGEDSIENLKITHSDSNRKKGSKLISE
;
A
#
# COMPACT_ATOMS: atom_id res chain seq x y z
N MET A 1 21.69 17.38 -21.12
CA MET A 1 20.91 18.47 -20.49
C MET A 1 21.56 18.79 -19.18
N THR A 2 21.93 20.04 -18.97
CA THR A 2 22.58 20.49 -17.74
C THR A 2 21.53 20.63 -16.64
N GLN A 3 21.94 20.63 -15.39
CA GLN A 3 21.05 20.89 -14.25
C GLN A 3 20.51 22.33 -14.27
N GLU A 4 21.28 23.25 -14.81
CA GLU A 4 20.90 24.65 -15.04
C GLU A 4 19.64 24.76 -15.91
N ASP A 5 19.44 23.89 -16.92
CA ASP A 5 18.25 23.91 -17.77
C ASP A 5 16.98 23.57 -16.96
N PHE A 6 17.05 22.62 -16.01
CA PHE A 6 15.89 22.23 -15.21
C PHE A 6 15.55 23.25 -14.13
N GLU A 7 16.55 23.85 -13.50
CA GLU A 7 16.40 24.95 -12.54
C GLU A 7 15.76 26.18 -13.21
N THR A 8 16.23 26.53 -14.40
CA THR A 8 15.72 27.68 -15.19
C THR A 8 14.23 27.51 -15.54
N ILE A 9 13.77 26.29 -15.85
CA ILE A 9 12.34 26.03 -16.11
C ILE A 9 11.49 26.37 -14.89
N PHE A 10 11.88 25.91 -13.71
CA PHE A 10 11.11 26.15 -12.49
C PHE A 10 11.19 27.59 -12.00
N THR A 11 12.28 28.29 -12.26
CA THR A 11 12.48 29.67 -11.79
C THR A 11 11.94 30.71 -12.75
N SER A 12 11.89 30.43 -14.07
CA SER A 12 11.65 31.46 -15.09
C SER A 12 10.57 31.11 -16.11
N HIS A 13 10.23 29.83 -16.27
CA HIS A 13 9.31 29.35 -17.33
C HIS A 13 8.06 28.63 -16.82
N LEU A 14 7.89 28.46 -15.52
CA LEU A 14 6.71 27.82 -14.93
C LEU A 14 5.75 28.90 -14.43
N LYS A 15 4.61 29.01 -15.10
CA LYS A 15 3.50 29.85 -14.65
C LYS A 15 2.56 29.03 -13.79
N ILE A 16 2.12 29.58 -12.65
CA ILE A 16 1.23 28.92 -11.70
C ILE A 16 -0.01 29.80 -11.50
N GLU A 17 -1.18 29.27 -11.78
CA GLU A 17 -2.45 29.94 -11.56
C GLU A 17 -3.32 29.14 -10.59
N THR A 18 -3.96 29.85 -9.65
CA THR A 18 -4.92 29.24 -8.71
C THR A 18 -6.27 29.88 -8.89
N TYR A 19 -7.30 29.06 -9.21
CA TYR A 19 -8.65 29.52 -9.42
C TYR A 19 -9.67 28.46 -8.97
N SER A 20 -10.96 28.84 -8.92
CA SER A 20 -12.06 27.91 -8.59
C SER A 20 -13.05 27.83 -9.73
N LYS A 21 -13.56 26.63 -10.01
CA LYS A 21 -14.68 26.42 -10.96
C LYS A 21 -15.80 25.64 -10.28
N SER A 22 -17.05 25.96 -10.59
CA SER A 22 -18.17 25.12 -10.18
C SER A 22 -18.08 23.74 -10.85
N ILE A 23 -18.64 22.73 -10.21
CA ILE A 23 -18.70 21.37 -10.78
C ILE A 23 -19.41 21.43 -12.15
N ASP A 24 -20.48 22.20 -12.27
CA ASP A 24 -21.19 22.34 -13.53
C ASP A 24 -20.30 22.86 -14.65
N SER A 25 -19.56 23.93 -14.41
CA SER A 25 -18.62 24.50 -15.38
C SER A 25 -17.46 23.58 -15.71
N LEU A 26 -16.88 22.93 -14.70
CA LEU A 26 -15.72 22.07 -14.84
C LEU A 26 -16.05 20.78 -15.63
N PHE A 27 -17.26 20.24 -15.42
CA PHE A 27 -17.72 19.01 -16.07
C PHE A 27 -18.69 19.27 -17.24
N SER A 28 -18.67 20.47 -17.81
CA SER A 28 -19.33 20.76 -19.09
C SER A 28 -18.64 20.01 -20.23
N LEU A 29 -19.37 19.68 -21.30
CA LEU A 29 -18.81 19.00 -22.49
C LEU A 29 -17.60 19.73 -23.05
N ARG A 30 -17.65 21.06 -23.11
CA ARG A 30 -16.55 21.91 -23.58
C ARG A 30 -15.29 21.80 -22.72
N SER A 31 -15.44 21.72 -21.40
CA SER A 31 -14.29 21.56 -20.48
C SER A 31 -13.74 20.15 -20.54
N LEU A 32 -14.62 19.14 -20.52
CA LEU A 32 -14.19 17.73 -20.55
C LEU A 32 -13.45 17.35 -21.84
N SER A 33 -13.78 17.97 -22.98
CA SER A 33 -13.08 17.70 -24.23
C SER A 33 -11.62 18.16 -24.24
N LYS A 34 -11.25 19.08 -23.32
CA LYS A 34 -9.88 19.60 -23.17
C LYS A 34 -9.07 18.97 -22.05
N ILE A 35 -9.72 18.18 -21.16
CA ILE A 35 -9.10 17.66 -19.95
C ILE A 35 -8.82 16.17 -20.12
N ASP A 36 -7.52 15.81 -20.16
CA ASP A 36 -7.07 14.44 -19.98
C ASP A 36 -6.92 14.13 -18.49
N TYR A 37 -7.91 13.40 -17.95
CA TYR A 37 -7.90 12.96 -16.55
C TYR A 37 -7.36 11.54 -16.38
N LYS A 38 -6.92 10.88 -17.47
CA LYS A 38 -6.32 9.54 -17.49
C LYS A 38 -4.91 9.53 -18.09
N PRO A 39 -4.03 10.43 -17.71
CA PRO A 39 -2.69 10.44 -18.28
C PRO A 39 -2.00 9.10 -18.05
N TYR A 40 -1.11 8.73 -18.97
CA TYR A 40 -0.50 7.41 -19.04
C TYR A 40 0.27 6.98 -17.77
N TYR A 41 0.76 7.94 -16.99
CA TYR A 41 1.56 7.69 -15.79
C TYR A 41 0.72 7.52 -14.52
N GLN A 42 -0.59 7.78 -14.53
CA GLN A 42 -1.43 7.67 -13.36
C GLN A 42 -2.14 6.31 -13.28
N ARG A 43 -2.30 5.82 -12.03
CA ARG A 43 -3.06 4.61 -11.71
C ARG A 43 -4.53 4.74 -12.12
N ASN A 44 -5.18 3.62 -12.37
CA ASN A 44 -6.61 3.57 -12.66
C ASN A 44 -7.47 4.01 -11.46
N TYR A 45 -8.78 4.18 -11.70
CA TYR A 45 -9.73 4.48 -10.62
C TYR A 45 -9.82 3.31 -9.64
N VAL A 46 -9.60 3.58 -8.35
CA VAL A 46 -9.49 2.54 -7.30
C VAL A 46 -10.43 2.76 -6.12
N TRP A 47 -11.12 3.89 -6.03
CA TRP A 47 -12.05 4.14 -4.94
C TRP A 47 -13.25 3.19 -5.02
N ASP A 48 -13.60 2.56 -3.89
CA ASP A 48 -14.85 1.84 -3.74
C ASP A 48 -16.03 2.81 -3.58
N ASN A 49 -17.24 2.28 -3.67
CA ASN A 49 -18.44 3.11 -3.59
C ASN A 49 -18.61 3.78 -2.22
N HIS A 50 -18.08 3.18 -1.13
CA HIS A 50 -18.11 3.79 0.21
C HIS A 50 -17.34 5.10 0.22
N LYS A 51 -16.10 5.10 -0.28
CA LYS A 51 -15.25 6.29 -0.35
C LYS A 51 -15.71 7.31 -1.36
N ALA A 52 -16.19 6.84 -2.50
CA ALA A 52 -16.83 7.71 -3.49
C ALA A 52 -18.03 8.45 -2.87
N THR A 53 -18.85 7.74 -2.11
CA THR A 53 -19.99 8.31 -1.38
C THR A 53 -19.56 9.34 -0.34
N TYR A 54 -18.57 9.01 0.50
CA TYR A 54 -18.04 9.92 1.51
C TYR A 54 -17.48 11.21 0.91
N PHE A 55 -16.83 11.11 -0.24
CA PHE A 55 -16.33 12.27 -0.98
C PHE A 55 -17.48 13.12 -1.55
N ILE A 56 -18.51 12.51 -2.14
CA ILE A 56 -19.70 13.24 -2.62
C ILE A 56 -20.42 13.92 -1.45
N GLU A 57 -20.57 13.24 -0.32
CA GLU A 57 -21.14 13.86 0.89
C GLU A 57 -20.31 15.07 1.35
N SER A 58 -18.97 14.99 1.30
CA SER A 58 -18.10 16.11 1.66
C SER A 58 -18.34 17.34 0.77
N ILE A 59 -18.60 17.13 -0.53
CA ILE A 59 -19.00 18.21 -1.46
C ILE A 59 -20.33 18.82 -1.04
N LEU A 60 -21.33 17.98 -0.75
CA LEU A 60 -22.68 18.44 -0.38
C LEU A 60 -22.69 19.23 0.93
N LEU A 61 -21.89 18.83 1.90
CA LEU A 61 -21.71 19.53 3.18
C LEU A 61 -20.88 20.81 3.06
N GLY A 62 -20.39 21.16 1.86
CA GLY A 62 -19.55 22.34 1.63
C GLY A 62 -18.16 22.25 2.29
N THR A 63 -17.76 21.07 2.75
CA THR A 63 -16.42 20.91 3.30
C THR A 63 -15.37 21.12 2.22
N GLU A 64 -14.23 21.68 2.57
CA GLU A 64 -13.16 21.93 1.59
C GLU A 64 -12.58 20.61 1.10
N ILE A 65 -12.34 20.55 -0.20
CA ILE A 65 -11.69 19.44 -0.88
C ILE A 65 -10.28 19.85 -1.29
N PRO A 66 -9.27 18.99 -1.15
CA PRO A 66 -7.95 19.30 -1.65
C PRO A 66 -7.99 19.70 -3.14
N PRO A 67 -7.23 20.71 -3.60
CA PRO A 67 -7.30 21.22 -4.96
C PRO A 67 -6.95 20.14 -5.99
N LEU A 68 -7.52 20.26 -7.19
CA LEU A 68 -7.06 19.52 -8.36
C LEU A 68 -5.81 20.19 -8.90
N ILE A 69 -4.82 19.40 -9.28
CA ILE A 69 -3.58 19.91 -9.89
C ILE A 69 -3.63 19.61 -11.38
N PHE A 70 -3.62 20.66 -12.16
CA PHE A 70 -3.68 20.60 -13.61
C PHE A 70 -2.35 21.01 -14.22
N PHE A 71 -2.05 20.46 -15.38
CA PHE A 71 -0.94 20.87 -16.21
C PHE A 71 -1.45 21.21 -17.61
N ASN A 72 -1.23 22.45 -18.02
CA ASN A 72 -1.60 22.95 -19.33
C ASN A 72 -0.39 22.85 -20.26
N ASN A 73 -0.51 22.02 -21.29
CA ASN A 73 0.54 21.84 -22.30
C ASN A 73 0.29 22.69 -23.56
N GLY A 74 -0.66 23.64 -23.50
CA GLY A 74 -1.04 24.53 -24.58
C GLY A 74 -1.96 23.88 -25.65
N SER A 75 -2.05 22.54 -25.72
CA SER A 75 -3.00 21.82 -26.58
C SER A 75 -4.15 21.20 -25.76
N GLY A 76 -3.96 20.95 -24.49
CA GLY A 76 -4.91 20.36 -23.57
C GLY A 76 -4.46 20.52 -22.12
N ILE A 77 -5.29 20.03 -21.23
CA ILE A 77 -5.04 20.06 -19.77
C ILE A 77 -4.95 18.62 -19.25
N GLU A 78 -3.87 18.31 -18.59
CA GLU A 78 -3.72 17.00 -17.93
C GLU A 78 -3.97 17.14 -16.43
N VAL A 79 -4.70 16.18 -15.82
CA VAL A 79 -4.87 16.11 -14.36
C VAL A 79 -3.65 15.43 -13.75
N ILE A 80 -2.76 16.20 -13.10
CA ILE A 80 -1.55 15.67 -12.45
C ILE A 80 -1.90 15.04 -11.09
N ASP A 81 -2.66 15.74 -10.24
CA ASP A 81 -3.21 15.19 -8.98
C ASP A 81 -4.69 15.44 -8.86
N GLY A 82 -5.37 14.54 -8.12
CA GLY A 82 -6.81 14.61 -7.94
C GLY A 82 -7.62 13.78 -8.93
N ARG A 83 -7.00 12.90 -9.73
CA ARG A 83 -7.71 12.02 -10.66
C ARG A 83 -8.86 11.25 -10.01
N GLN A 84 -8.64 10.64 -8.84
CA GLN A 84 -9.70 9.89 -8.15
C GLN A 84 -10.90 10.77 -7.80
N ARG A 85 -10.63 12.01 -7.36
CA ARG A 85 -11.64 13.04 -7.04
C ARG A 85 -12.39 13.46 -8.30
N PHE A 86 -11.67 13.81 -9.35
CA PHE A 86 -12.23 14.19 -10.65
C PHE A 86 -13.11 13.07 -11.23
N GLU A 87 -12.58 11.85 -11.28
CA GLU A 87 -13.30 10.70 -11.83
C GLU A 87 -14.51 10.30 -10.97
N THR A 88 -14.48 10.51 -9.64
CA THR A 88 -15.64 10.28 -8.77
C THR A 88 -16.77 11.24 -9.07
N ILE A 89 -16.49 12.55 -9.23
CA ILE A 89 -17.50 13.55 -9.61
C ILE A 89 -18.12 13.19 -10.96
N LYS A 90 -17.26 12.85 -11.96
CA LYS A 90 -17.70 12.45 -13.29
C LYS A 90 -18.62 11.24 -13.24
N ARG A 91 -18.21 10.18 -12.56
CA ARG A 91 -18.96 8.93 -12.44
C ARG A 91 -20.28 9.11 -11.71
N PHE A 92 -20.35 10.00 -10.72
CA PHE A 92 -21.61 10.33 -10.06
C PHE A 92 -22.55 11.07 -10.99
N LYS A 93 -22.10 12.11 -11.72
CA LYS A 93 -22.87 12.83 -12.76
C LYS A 93 -23.37 11.89 -13.87
N GLU A 94 -22.56 10.91 -14.27
CA GLU A 94 -22.89 9.90 -15.27
C GLU A 94 -23.73 8.74 -14.72
N ASN A 95 -24.16 8.83 -13.47
CA ASN A 95 -25.03 7.86 -12.81
C ASN A 95 -24.43 6.43 -12.68
N GLU A 96 -23.10 6.32 -12.64
CA GLU A 96 -22.39 5.04 -12.59
C GLU A 96 -22.40 4.35 -11.22
N PHE A 97 -22.76 5.04 -10.15
CA PHE A 97 -22.90 4.44 -8.83
C PHE A 97 -23.95 5.13 -7.97
N SER A 98 -24.50 4.40 -7.00
CA SER A 98 -25.40 4.91 -5.97
C SER A 98 -24.66 5.19 -4.66
N LEU A 99 -25.14 6.16 -3.89
CA LEU A 99 -24.60 6.50 -2.58
C LEU A 99 -24.84 5.35 -1.59
N THR A 100 -23.77 4.90 -0.93
CA THR A 100 -23.85 3.80 0.04
C THR A 100 -24.17 4.31 1.44
N ARG A 101 -25.00 3.59 2.21
CA ARG A 101 -25.36 4.00 3.58
C ARG A 101 -24.11 4.16 4.47
N ASN A 102 -23.17 3.23 4.38
CA ASN A 102 -21.93 3.26 5.17
C ASN A 102 -20.94 4.35 4.73
N GLY A 103 -21.10 4.89 3.52
CA GLY A 103 -20.30 6.00 3.03
C GLY A 103 -20.81 7.37 3.44
N LEU A 104 -22.06 7.45 3.89
CA LEU A 104 -22.69 8.66 4.40
C LEU A 104 -22.51 8.75 5.91
N THR A 105 -22.14 9.90 6.41
CA THR A 105 -22.03 10.19 7.85
C THR A 105 -23.21 11.03 8.34
N ALA A 106 -23.49 12.14 7.68
CA ALA A 106 -24.54 13.07 8.04
C ALA A 106 -25.81 12.92 7.18
N LEU A 107 -25.67 12.60 5.89
CA LEU A 107 -26.77 12.62 4.91
C LEU A 107 -27.35 11.22 4.65
N LYS A 108 -27.59 10.43 5.69
CA LYS A 108 -28.00 9.01 5.55
C LYS A 108 -29.34 8.80 4.82
N LYS A 109 -30.22 9.82 4.74
CA LYS A 109 -31.49 9.75 4.01
C LYS A 109 -31.34 9.59 2.50
N ILE A 110 -30.25 10.13 1.93
CA ILE A 110 -29.98 9.97 0.50
C ILE A 110 -29.24 8.66 0.18
N ALA A 111 -29.20 7.72 1.12
CA ALA A 111 -28.60 6.40 0.88
C ALA A 111 -29.32 5.68 -0.27
N LYS A 112 -28.56 4.98 -1.11
CA LYS A 112 -28.99 4.30 -2.33
C LYS A 112 -29.41 5.25 -3.47
N ALA A 113 -29.45 6.56 -3.26
CA ALA A 113 -29.75 7.50 -4.34
C ALA A 113 -28.60 7.55 -5.36
N THR A 114 -28.96 7.79 -6.61
CA THR A 114 -28.08 8.10 -7.72
C THR A 114 -28.24 9.57 -8.09
N TYR A 115 -27.36 10.12 -8.90
CA TYR A 115 -27.48 11.49 -9.40
C TYR A 115 -28.86 11.74 -10.04
N GLN A 116 -29.25 10.84 -10.94
CA GLN A 116 -30.53 10.95 -11.66
C GLN A 116 -31.74 10.84 -10.71
N SER A 117 -31.71 9.97 -9.71
CA SER A 117 -32.80 9.83 -8.75
C SER A 117 -32.95 11.07 -7.86
N LEU A 118 -31.84 11.71 -7.46
CA LEU A 118 -31.88 12.98 -6.73
C LEU A 118 -32.39 14.14 -7.59
N GLN A 119 -32.04 14.16 -8.86
CA GLN A 119 -32.48 15.18 -9.81
C GLN A 119 -33.97 15.07 -10.13
N ALA A 120 -34.52 13.87 -10.19
CA ALA A 120 -35.91 13.61 -10.57
C ALA A 120 -36.93 13.95 -9.46
N SER A 121 -36.51 13.97 -8.19
CA SER A 121 -37.38 14.27 -7.06
C SER A 121 -37.40 15.77 -6.75
N SER A 122 -38.59 16.37 -6.63
CA SER A 122 -38.75 17.78 -6.25
C SER A 122 -38.15 18.09 -4.87
N GLU A 123 -38.17 17.12 -3.96
CA GLU A 123 -37.62 17.24 -2.59
C GLU A 123 -36.10 17.25 -2.55
N THR A 124 -35.45 16.59 -3.50
CA THR A 124 -33.97 16.41 -3.49
C THR A 124 -33.25 17.17 -4.60
N LYS A 125 -33.98 17.83 -5.48
CA LYS A 125 -33.41 18.61 -6.59
C LYS A 125 -32.44 19.68 -6.11
N SER A 126 -32.75 20.38 -5.02
CA SER A 126 -31.84 21.36 -4.41
C SER A 126 -30.48 20.79 -3.99
N ILE A 127 -30.43 19.49 -3.64
CA ILE A 127 -29.13 18.79 -3.37
C ILE A 127 -28.26 18.74 -4.63
N ILE A 128 -28.88 18.52 -5.78
CA ILE A 128 -28.16 18.51 -7.05
C ILE A 128 -27.69 19.91 -7.45
N ASP A 129 -28.52 20.92 -7.21
CA ASP A 129 -28.15 22.32 -7.48
C ASP A 129 -26.94 22.70 -6.60
N LEU A 130 -26.98 22.37 -5.30
CA LEU A 130 -25.85 22.57 -4.38
C LEU A 130 -24.58 21.81 -4.81
N PHE A 131 -24.73 20.59 -5.34
CA PHE A 131 -23.62 19.81 -5.88
C PHE A 131 -23.00 20.46 -7.12
N LEU A 132 -23.81 20.93 -8.05
CA LEU A 132 -23.37 21.55 -9.29
C LEU A 132 -22.70 22.91 -9.06
N ASP A 133 -23.19 23.67 -8.09
CA ASP A 133 -22.65 24.98 -7.68
C ASP A 133 -21.40 24.87 -6.84
N ALA A 134 -21.10 23.69 -6.28
CA ALA A 134 -19.92 23.50 -5.45
C ALA A 134 -18.64 23.83 -6.23
N LYS A 135 -17.83 24.73 -5.67
CA LYS A 135 -16.58 25.20 -6.27
C LYS A 135 -15.45 24.23 -5.98
N ILE A 136 -14.75 23.79 -7.02
CA ILE A 136 -13.54 23.01 -6.96
C ILE A 136 -12.36 23.92 -7.22
N ARG A 137 -11.40 23.93 -6.29
CA ARG A 137 -10.15 24.66 -6.47
C ARG A 137 -9.22 23.93 -7.39
N ILE A 138 -8.57 24.68 -8.27
CA ILE A 138 -7.63 24.20 -9.27
C ILE A 138 -6.34 24.97 -9.13
N ILE A 139 -5.22 24.28 -9.11
CA ILE A 139 -3.89 24.85 -9.28
C ILE A 139 -3.40 24.37 -10.65
N GLU A 140 -3.27 25.29 -11.57
CA GLU A 140 -2.86 25.02 -12.95
C GLU A 140 -1.42 25.45 -13.15
N PHE A 141 -0.63 24.54 -13.70
CA PHE A 141 0.76 24.76 -14.10
C PHE A 141 0.84 24.85 -15.62
N GLU A 142 1.51 25.85 -16.13
CA GLU A 142 1.76 26.05 -17.54
C GLU A 142 3.23 26.35 -17.77
N ILE A 143 3.83 25.69 -18.75
CA ILE A 143 5.21 26.01 -19.16
C ILE A 143 5.16 27.04 -20.31
N VAL A 144 5.68 28.22 -20.02
CA VAL A 144 5.74 29.33 -20.97
C VAL A 144 7.13 29.44 -21.58
N ASN A 145 7.54 28.44 -22.34
CA ASN A 145 8.87 28.36 -22.97
C ASN A 145 8.78 28.31 -24.50
N GLU A 146 9.63 29.05 -25.19
CA GLU A 146 9.79 28.94 -26.64
C GLU A 146 11.27 28.63 -26.98
N PRO A 147 11.58 27.57 -27.74
CA PRO A 147 10.62 26.56 -28.24
C PRO A 147 10.06 25.68 -27.15
N ARG A 148 8.89 25.05 -27.37
CA ARG A 148 8.26 24.13 -26.43
C ARG A 148 9.23 23.05 -25.98
N LEU A 149 9.12 22.66 -24.71
CA LEU A 149 9.91 21.57 -24.16
C LEU A 149 9.67 20.26 -24.93
N ASN A 150 10.70 19.46 -25.04
CA ASN A 150 10.49 18.10 -25.55
C ASN A 150 9.64 17.27 -24.56
N PRO A 151 8.88 16.28 -25.04
CA PRO A 151 7.96 15.49 -24.19
C PRO A 151 8.62 14.87 -22.96
N SER A 152 9.86 14.42 -23.07
CA SER A 152 10.59 13.81 -21.95
C SER A 152 10.88 14.82 -20.83
N LEU A 153 11.19 16.06 -21.17
CA LEU A 153 11.44 17.11 -20.20
C LEU A 153 10.16 17.60 -19.55
N GLU A 154 9.10 17.74 -20.35
CA GLU A 154 7.76 18.05 -19.86
C GLU A 154 7.29 17.00 -18.85
N ASP A 155 7.49 15.72 -19.14
CA ASP A 155 7.16 14.63 -18.21
C ASP A 155 7.99 14.71 -16.92
N LYS A 156 9.24 15.17 -16.99
CA LYS A 156 10.07 15.41 -15.79
C LYS A 156 9.47 16.49 -14.91
N VAL A 157 9.07 17.62 -15.49
CA VAL A 157 8.44 18.71 -14.76
C VAL A 157 7.13 18.26 -14.12
N LYS A 158 6.26 17.58 -14.86
CA LYS A 158 5.00 17.02 -14.35
C LYS A 158 5.22 16.10 -13.15
N LYS A 159 6.19 15.20 -13.25
CA LYS A 159 6.52 14.24 -12.17
C LYS A 159 7.07 14.94 -10.93
N GLU A 160 7.88 15.99 -11.11
CA GLU A 160 8.37 16.75 -9.97
C GLU A 160 7.24 17.50 -9.26
N ILE A 161 6.33 18.14 -10.01
CA ILE A 161 5.13 18.79 -9.46
C ILE A 161 4.29 17.77 -8.70
N PHE A 162 3.98 16.60 -9.31
CA PHE A 162 3.24 15.52 -8.66
C PHE A 162 3.91 15.07 -7.37
N GLY A 163 5.24 14.86 -7.40
CA GLY A 163 6.03 14.47 -6.23
C GLY A 163 5.90 15.45 -5.08
N ARG A 164 5.99 16.77 -5.35
CA ARG A 164 5.91 17.83 -4.35
C ARG A 164 4.55 17.90 -3.66
N TYR A 165 3.46 17.79 -4.42
CA TYR A 165 2.10 17.82 -3.86
C TYR A 165 1.76 16.55 -3.06
N ASN A 166 2.32 15.39 -3.42
CA ASN A 166 2.07 14.14 -2.71
C ASN A 166 3.04 13.91 -1.52
N SER A 167 4.28 14.42 -1.58
CA SER A 167 5.28 14.21 -0.52
C SER A 167 5.01 15.02 0.75
N GLY A 168 4.32 16.15 0.63
CA GLY A 168 4.00 17.04 1.76
C GLY A 168 2.94 16.52 2.73
N ILE A 169 2.31 15.36 2.45
CA ILE A 169 1.21 14.84 3.23
C ILE A 169 1.56 13.45 3.74
N THR A 170 1.81 13.35 5.05
CA THR A 170 1.98 12.06 5.73
C THR A 170 0.61 11.62 6.24
N PRO A 171 0.08 10.45 5.80
CA PRO A 171 -1.23 9.97 6.25
C PRO A 171 -1.26 9.77 7.77
N LEU A 172 -2.40 10.04 8.37
CA LEU A 172 -2.63 9.70 9.77
C LEU A 172 -2.71 8.19 9.94
N LYS A 173 -2.12 7.68 11.02
CA LYS A 173 -2.31 6.31 11.49
C LYS A 173 -3.59 6.23 12.33
N LYS A 174 -4.20 5.03 12.41
CA LYS A 174 -5.43 4.84 13.20
C LYS A 174 -5.34 5.41 14.64
N PRO A 175 -4.25 5.22 15.41
CA PRO A 175 -4.14 5.82 16.74
C PRO A 175 -4.17 7.36 16.76
N GLU A 176 -3.72 8.00 15.69
CA GLU A 176 -3.73 9.48 15.57
C GLU A 176 -5.15 9.99 15.23
N ILE A 177 -5.89 9.23 14.42
CA ILE A 177 -7.30 9.50 14.14
C ILE A 177 -8.12 9.30 15.41
N ASP A 178 -7.88 8.21 16.14
CA ASP A 178 -8.57 7.90 17.39
C ASP A 178 -8.29 8.96 18.46
N ASN A 179 -7.06 9.48 18.56
CA ASN A 179 -6.74 10.55 19.49
C ASN A 179 -7.52 11.84 19.19
N ALA A 180 -7.82 12.11 17.94
CA ALA A 180 -8.66 13.25 17.57
C ALA A 180 -10.13 12.98 17.85
N LEU A 181 -10.66 11.83 17.45
CA LEU A 181 -12.09 11.47 17.60
C LEU A 181 -12.56 11.40 19.06
N TYR A 182 -11.68 10.96 19.97
CA TYR A 182 -12.03 10.78 21.38
C TYR A 182 -11.39 11.84 22.30
N ASP A 183 -10.97 13.00 21.75
CA ASP A 183 -10.33 14.04 22.54
C ASP A 183 -11.26 14.66 23.61
N GLU A 184 -12.57 14.71 23.32
CA GLU A 184 -13.59 15.19 24.25
C GLU A 184 -14.14 14.08 25.18
N ASP A 185 -13.77 12.82 25.00
CA ASP A 185 -14.23 11.68 25.77
C ASP A 185 -13.55 11.64 27.15
N SER A 186 -14.33 11.68 28.23
CA SER A 186 -13.80 11.71 29.61
C SER A 186 -13.01 10.47 29.99
N VAL A 187 -13.44 9.28 29.54
CA VAL A 187 -12.74 8.00 29.75
C VAL A 187 -11.42 8.01 29.01
N PHE A 188 -11.44 8.43 27.74
CA PHE A 188 -10.23 8.52 26.93
C PHE A 188 -9.23 9.51 27.49
N GLN A 189 -9.67 10.70 27.90
CA GLN A 189 -8.80 11.72 28.50
C GLN A 189 -8.19 11.23 29.83
N HIS A 190 -8.96 10.53 30.65
CA HIS A 190 -8.44 9.96 31.90
C HIS A 190 -7.31 8.96 31.61
N PHE A 191 -7.53 7.99 30.73
CA PHE A 191 -6.50 7.02 30.33
C PHE A 191 -5.31 7.68 29.63
N LYS A 192 -5.53 8.73 28.83
CA LYS A 192 -4.48 9.50 28.16
C LYS A 192 -3.54 10.17 29.18
N ASN A 193 -4.13 10.78 30.22
CA ASN A 193 -3.36 11.39 31.31
C ASN A 193 -2.64 10.32 32.15
N PHE A 194 -3.32 9.22 32.48
CA PHE A 194 -2.75 8.11 33.22
C PHE A 194 -1.54 7.50 32.52
N VAL A 195 -1.67 7.19 31.23
CA VAL A 195 -0.59 6.66 30.37
C VAL A 195 0.59 7.64 30.27
N LYS A 196 0.32 8.95 30.21
CA LYS A 196 1.37 9.98 30.17
C LYS A 196 2.17 10.06 31.46
N GLN A 197 1.53 9.80 32.61
CA GLN A 197 2.15 9.91 33.94
C GLN A 197 2.76 8.60 34.43
N ASN A 198 2.32 7.44 33.92
CA ASN A 198 2.68 6.10 34.43
C ASN A 198 3.53 5.32 33.40
N SER A 199 4.85 5.57 33.43
CA SER A 199 5.81 4.86 32.57
C SER A 199 5.91 3.36 32.87
N GLU A 200 5.74 2.95 34.15
CA GLU A 200 5.77 1.54 34.55
C GLU A 200 4.62 0.76 33.92
N PHE A 201 3.41 1.27 34.03
CA PHE A 201 2.23 0.68 33.36
C PHE A 201 2.42 0.60 31.84
N CYS A 202 2.96 1.64 31.20
CA CYS A 202 3.26 1.63 29.77
C CYS A 202 4.24 0.53 29.37
N ASN A 203 5.27 0.31 30.18
CA ASN A 203 6.24 -0.77 29.96
C ASN A 203 5.58 -2.15 30.10
N MET A 204 4.73 -2.35 31.13
CA MET A 204 3.97 -3.60 31.31
C MET A 204 3.06 -3.90 30.11
N VAL A 205 2.26 -2.94 29.68
CA VAL A 205 1.37 -3.13 28.52
C VAL A 205 2.17 -3.43 27.24
N THR A 206 3.29 -2.74 27.05
CA THR A 206 4.16 -2.96 25.88
C THR A 206 4.77 -4.35 25.89
N ASP A 207 5.29 -4.79 27.05
CA ASP A 207 5.93 -6.09 27.21
C ASP A 207 4.95 -7.27 27.12
N LEU A 208 3.72 -7.10 27.59
CA LEU A 208 2.68 -8.13 27.57
C LEU A 208 1.98 -8.26 26.22
N PHE A 209 1.60 -7.14 25.62
CA PHE A 209 0.57 -7.15 24.59
C PHE A 209 1.01 -6.57 23.23
N LEU A 210 2.05 -5.72 23.19
CA LEU A 210 2.42 -5.09 21.93
C LEU A 210 3.57 -5.83 21.23
N PRO A 211 3.48 -6.10 19.91
CA PRO A 211 4.58 -6.71 19.19
C PRO A 211 5.80 -5.78 19.17
N LYS A 212 6.99 -6.35 19.35
CA LYS A 212 8.25 -5.59 19.22
C LYS A 212 8.32 -4.99 17.81
N SER A 213 8.38 -3.67 17.73
CA SER A 213 8.55 -2.93 16.49
C SER A 213 9.98 -3.12 15.98
N LYS A 214 10.14 -3.46 14.69
CA LYS A 214 11.43 -3.48 14.00
C LYS A 214 11.89 -2.08 13.56
N ASP A 215 10.99 -1.12 13.52
CA ASP A 215 11.27 0.25 13.11
C ASP A 215 11.49 1.12 14.35
N SER A 216 12.66 1.73 14.41
CA SER A 216 13.11 2.68 15.44
C SER A 216 12.36 4.03 15.38
N GLU A 217 11.37 4.20 14.54
CA GLU A 217 10.48 5.36 14.58
C GLU A 217 9.46 5.17 15.72
N ARG A 218 9.74 5.81 16.83
CA ARG A 218 8.84 6.03 17.96
C ARG A 218 7.61 6.85 17.52
N VAL A 219 6.67 6.22 16.82
CA VAL A 219 5.27 6.63 16.98
C VAL A 219 5.01 6.45 18.47
N SER A 220 4.57 7.47 19.17
CA SER A 220 4.43 7.43 20.62
C SER A 220 3.75 6.12 21.00
N ASP A 221 4.45 5.24 21.75
CA ASP A 221 3.89 3.97 22.21
C ASP A 221 2.56 4.19 22.95
N SER A 222 2.35 5.40 23.50
CA SER A 222 1.11 5.87 24.12
C SER A 222 -0.13 5.74 23.22
N GLY A 223 -0.06 6.08 21.93
CA GLY A 223 -1.21 5.94 21.03
C GLY A 223 -1.61 4.49 20.78
N ARG A 224 -0.63 3.58 20.70
CA ARG A 224 -0.86 2.14 20.58
C ARG A 224 -1.39 1.55 21.89
N ILE A 225 -0.91 2.02 23.02
CA ILE A 225 -1.37 1.63 24.35
C ILE A 225 -2.85 2.05 24.50
N LEU A 226 -3.20 3.28 24.20
CA LEU A 226 -4.58 3.78 24.27
C LEU A 226 -5.53 3.01 23.36
N GLN A 227 -5.11 2.69 22.14
CA GLN A 227 -5.88 1.83 21.22
C GLN A 227 -6.10 0.43 21.79
N PHE A 228 -5.07 -0.14 22.42
CA PHE A 228 -5.16 -1.42 23.12
C PHE A 228 -6.15 -1.34 24.29
N ILE A 229 -6.04 -0.33 25.15
CA ILE A 229 -6.94 -0.12 26.30
C ILE A 229 -8.38 -0.03 25.82
N ARG A 230 -8.71 0.86 24.88
CA ARG A 230 -10.05 1.00 24.33
C ARG A 230 -10.65 -0.31 23.84
N ARG A 231 -9.86 -1.09 23.12
CA ARG A 231 -10.29 -2.41 22.61
C ARG A 231 -10.60 -3.35 23.75
N TYR A 232 -9.74 -3.47 24.74
CA TYR A 232 -9.89 -4.46 25.82
C TYR A 232 -10.88 -4.04 26.89
N LEU A 233 -11.19 -2.74 27.05
CA LEU A 233 -12.30 -2.29 27.90
C LEU A 233 -13.65 -2.84 27.47
N VAL A 234 -13.85 -3.15 26.20
CA VAL A 234 -15.16 -3.58 25.66
C VAL A 234 -15.16 -4.92 24.95
N LEU A 235 -13.99 -5.54 24.77
CA LEU A 235 -13.89 -6.81 24.02
C LEU A 235 -14.70 -7.94 24.64
N TYR A 236 -14.88 -7.95 25.96
CA TYR A 236 -15.69 -8.97 26.65
C TYR A 236 -17.19 -8.88 26.30
N LYS A 237 -17.70 -7.70 25.93
CA LYS A 237 -19.08 -7.50 25.43
C LYS A 237 -19.28 -7.96 24.00
N PHE A 238 -18.21 -8.34 23.28
CA PHE A 238 -18.24 -8.77 21.89
C PHE A 238 -17.89 -10.24 21.76
N PRO A 239 -18.88 -11.15 21.60
CA PRO A 239 -18.61 -12.58 21.53
C PRO A 239 -17.51 -12.91 20.53
N ILE A 240 -16.55 -13.72 20.96
CA ILE A 240 -15.33 -14.01 20.21
C ILE A 240 -15.62 -14.58 18.83
N ARG A 241 -16.69 -15.36 18.69
CA ARG A 241 -17.15 -15.88 17.40
C ARG A 241 -17.43 -14.75 16.40
N TYR A 242 -18.15 -13.70 16.80
CA TYR A 242 -18.45 -12.57 15.94
C TYR A 242 -17.25 -11.65 15.74
N TYR A 243 -16.47 -11.43 16.79
CA TYR A 243 -15.21 -10.70 16.74
C TYR A 243 -14.21 -11.32 15.76
N SER A 244 -14.08 -12.66 15.73
CA SER A 244 -13.13 -13.36 14.87
C SER A 244 -13.51 -13.32 13.38
N TRP A 245 -14.82 -13.31 13.08
CA TRP A 245 -15.36 -13.44 11.71
C TRP A 245 -15.51 -12.12 10.95
N GLY A 246 -15.49 -10.98 11.62
CA GLY A 246 -16.00 -9.73 11.06
C GLY A 246 -14.99 -8.93 10.26
N ASN A 247 -15.39 -8.50 9.06
CA ASN A 247 -14.73 -7.41 8.35
C ASN A 247 -14.92 -6.06 9.08
N ASN A 248 -15.97 -5.92 9.92
CA ASN A 248 -16.36 -4.71 10.63
C ASN A 248 -16.06 -4.78 12.15
N ARG A 249 -15.15 -5.65 12.56
CA ARG A 249 -14.84 -5.83 14.00
C ARG A 249 -14.36 -4.56 14.68
N THR A 250 -13.56 -3.74 14.00
CA THR A 250 -13.06 -2.48 14.54
C THR A 250 -14.19 -1.48 14.74
N GLU A 251 -15.06 -1.30 13.76
CA GLU A 251 -16.24 -0.44 13.84
C GLU A 251 -17.19 -0.85 14.98
N THR A 252 -17.40 -2.17 15.14
CA THR A 252 -18.24 -2.68 16.25
C THR A 252 -17.62 -2.41 17.61
N LEU A 253 -16.30 -2.57 17.75
CA LEU A 253 -15.59 -2.25 19.00
C LEU A 253 -15.59 -0.75 19.29
N ASP A 254 -15.41 0.10 18.28
CA ASP A 254 -15.49 1.55 18.44
C ASP A 254 -16.89 1.96 18.95
N LYS A 255 -17.97 1.42 18.40
CA LYS A 255 -19.35 1.68 18.87
C LYS A 255 -19.63 1.14 20.27
N LEU A 256 -19.13 -0.05 20.59
CA LEU A 256 -19.24 -0.59 21.95
C LEU A 256 -18.50 0.28 22.96
N TYR A 257 -17.35 0.83 22.57
CA TYR A 257 -16.61 1.75 23.39
C TYR A 257 -17.37 3.06 23.61
N GLU A 258 -17.89 3.67 22.55
CA GLU A 258 -18.70 4.90 22.61
C GLU A 258 -19.93 4.72 23.52
N HIS A 259 -20.63 3.60 23.39
CA HIS A 259 -21.76 3.28 24.25
C HIS A 259 -21.33 3.14 25.73
N MET A 260 -20.24 2.40 25.98
CA MET A 260 -19.70 2.23 27.33
C MET A 260 -19.24 3.57 27.93
N ALA A 261 -18.53 4.39 27.15
CA ALA A 261 -18.02 5.67 27.63
C ALA A 261 -19.13 6.67 28.01
N ASN A 262 -20.29 6.60 27.34
CA ASN A 262 -21.48 7.41 27.66
C ASN A 262 -22.24 6.93 28.90
N GLU A 263 -22.02 5.67 29.33
CA GLU A 263 -22.71 5.06 30.47
C GLU A 263 -21.86 5.04 31.76
N VAL A 264 -20.56 5.28 31.64
CA VAL A 264 -19.63 5.23 32.79
C VAL A 264 -19.85 6.40 33.71
N GLU A 265 -20.27 6.12 34.94
CA GLU A 265 -20.45 7.12 36.02
C GLU A 265 -19.15 7.41 36.76
N ASP A 266 -18.29 6.39 36.98
CA ASP A 266 -17.00 6.53 37.69
C ASP A 266 -15.83 6.05 36.84
N VAL A 267 -15.17 7.01 36.19
CA VAL A 267 -14.03 6.79 35.32
C VAL A 267 -12.79 6.33 36.10
N ASN A 268 -12.63 6.78 37.37
CA ASN A 268 -11.48 6.37 38.19
C ASN A 268 -11.61 4.89 38.56
N TYR A 269 -12.79 4.46 38.99
CA TYR A 269 -13.05 3.06 39.28
C TYR A 269 -12.81 2.16 38.06
N LEU A 270 -13.29 2.55 36.86
CA LEU A 270 -13.04 1.82 35.64
C LEU A 270 -11.54 1.69 35.34
N CYS A 271 -10.79 2.78 35.52
CA CYS A 271 -9.34 2.78 35.29
C CYS A 271 -8.63 1.86 36.27
N ASP A 272 -8.92 1.98 37.55
CA ASP A 272 -8.28 1.17 38.62
C ASP A 272 -8.53 -0.31 38.40
N ARG A 273 -9.78 -0.70 38.09
CA ARG A 273 -10.14 -2.09 37.77
C ARG A 273 -9.45 -2.63 36.52
N PHE A 274 -9.27 -1.80 35.51
CA PHE A 274 -8.53 -2.21 34.31
C PHE A 274 -7.03 -2.39 34.61
N VAL A 275 -6.44 -1.46 35.35
CA VAL A 275 -5.03 -1.49 35.74
C VAL A 275 -4.75 -2.70 36.64
N GLU A 276 -5.62 -3.02 37.58
CA GLU A 276 -5.51 -4.22 38.43
C GLU A 276 -5.41 -5.49 37.61
N LYS A 277 -6.26 -5.66 36.56
CA LYS A 277 -6.23 -6.83 35.71
C LYS A 277 -4.94 -6.93 34.88
N VAL A 278 -4.42 -5.79 34.41
CA VAL A 278 -3.12 -5.76 33.71
C VAL A 278 -1.99 -6.18 34.68
N HIS A 279 -2.00 -5.72 35.91
CA HIS A 279 -1.05 -6.16 36.93
C HIS A 279 -1.14 -7.65 37.20
N LEU A 280 -2.35 -8.22 37.32
CA LEU A 280 -2.53 -9.68 37.49
C LEU A 280 -1.93 -10.49 36.35
N VAL A 281 -2.15 -10.07 35.11
CA VAL A 281 -1.53 -10.73 33.93
C VAL A 281 -0.01 -10.58 33.95
N HIS A 282 0.51 -9.44 34.40
CA HIS A 282 1.95 -9.25 34.52
C HIS A 282 2.56 -10.15 35.61
N GLN A 283 1.90 -10.30 36.76
CA GLN A 283 2.31 -11.25 37.83
C GLN A 283 2.31 -12.70 37.29
N MET A 284 1.25 -13.10 36.56
CA MET A 284 1.23 -14.42 35.91
C MET A 284 2.42 -14.62 34.99
N LYS A 285 2.77 -13.63 34.18
CA LYS A 285 3.95 -13.71 33.31
C LYS A 285 5.26 -13.85 34.11
N GLN A 286 5.40 -13.17 35.25
CA GLN A 286 6.58 -13.31 36.07
C GLN A 286 6.72 -14.76 36.58
N VAL A 287 5.64 -15.33 37.13
CA VAL A 287 5.62 -16.73 37.59
C VAL A 287 5.94 -17.70 36.44
N PHE A 288 5.36 -17.50 35.24
CA PHE A 288 5.66 -18.33 34.08
C PHE A 288 7.14 -18.26 33.68
N THR A 289 7.73 -17.05 33.78
CA THR A 289 9.14 -16.84 33.44
C THR A 289 10.06 -17.50 34.49
N GLU A 290 9.75 -17.39 35.79
CA GLU A 290 10.48 -18.03 36.86
C GLU A 290 10.50 -19.56 36.76
N GLN A 291 9.38 -20.13 36.27
CA GLN A 291 9.24 -21.56 35.99
C GLN A 291 9.79 -21.96 34.59
N SER A 292 10.44 -21.05 33.86
CA SER A 292 10.97 -21.32 32.52
C SER A 292 9.93 -21.78 31.50
N LEU A 293 8.65 -21.43 31.67
CA LEU A 293 7.57 -21.77 30.77
C LEU A 293 7.57 -20.86 29.54
N ILE A 294 7.40 -21.43 28.36
CA ILE A 294 7.35 -20.68 27.10
C ILE A 294 5.89 -20.32 26.81
N VAL A 295 5.54 -19.04 27.00
CA VAL A 295 4.20 -18.52 26.74
C VAL A 295 4.25 -17.42 25.69
N LYS A 296 3.49 -17.59 24.59
CA LYS A 296 3.44 -16.62 23.50
C LYS A 296 2.52 -15.43 23.85
N ARG A 297 2.84 -14.26 23.32
CA ARG A 297 2.10 -13.01 23.53
C ARG A 297 0.57 -13.13 23.42
N PRO A 298 -0.03 -13.82 22.40
CA PRO A 298 -1.48 -13.92 22.31
C PRO A 298 -2.17 -14.62 23.49
N ALA A 299 -1.45 -15.39 24.29
CA ALA A 299 -1.98 -15.97 25.52
C ALA A 299 -2.31 -14.89 26.56
N PHE A 300 -1.44 -13.90 26.72
CA PHE A 300 -1.68 -12.79 27.65
C PHE A 300 -2.89 -11.94 27.25
N GLU A 301 -3.13 -11.78 25.93
CA GLU A 301 -4.36 -11.15 25.44
C GLU A 301 -5.62 -11.93 25.84
N CYS A 302 -5.58 -13.25 25.77
CA CYS A 302 -6.69 -14.12 26.18
C CYS A 302 -6.88 -14.09 27.71
N LEU A 303 -5.79 -14.03 28.48
CA LEU A 303 -5.84 -13.89 29.94
C LEU A 303 -6.48 -12.56 30.37
N LEU A 304 -6.08 -11.44 29.77
CA LEU A 304 -6.71 -10.16 30.08
C LEU A 304 -8.21 -10.16 29.73
N TRP A 305 -8.58 -10.74 28.60
CA TRP A 305 -9.98 -10.86 28.19
C TRP A 305 -10.79 -11.70 29.20
N VAL A 306 -10.29 -12.86 29.62
CA VAL A 306 -11.03 -13.70 30.56
C VAL A 306 -11.17 -13.05 31.93
N LEU A 307 -10.16 -12.28 32.41
CA LEU A 307 -10.27 -11.51 33.63
C LEU A 307 -11.35 -10.41 33.55
N GLN A 308 -11.53 -9.81 32.37
CA GLN A 308 -12.63 -8.87 32.14
C GLN A 308 -13.99 -9.57 32.21
N VAL A 309 -14.08 -10.78 31.65
CA VAL A 309 -15.30 -11.60 31.70
C VAL A 309 -15.62 -12.02 33.12
N LEU A 310 -14.64 -12.50 33.89
CA LEU A 310 -14.84 -12.90 35.30
C LEU A 310 -15.30 -11.71 36.16
N ASP A 311 -14.72 -10.53 35.92
CA ASP A 311 -15.12 -9.31 36.61
C ASP A 311 -16.58 -8.93 36.29
N ALA A 312 -16.99 -9.09 35.02
CA ALA A 312 -18.37 -8.85 34.58
C ALA A 312 -19.38 -9.89 35.18
N GLU A 313 -18.91 -11.10 35.48
CA GLU A 313 -19.69 -12.14 36.19
C GLU A 313 -19.56 -12.02 37.73
N GLU A 314 -19.03 -10.91 38.24
CA GLU A 314 -18.85 -10.64 39.67
C GLU A 314 -18.02 -11.71 40.43
N ILE A 315 -17.12 -12.40 39.70
CA ILE A 315 -16.21 -13.36 40.33
C ILE A 315 -15.06 -12.62 40.96
N ASP A 316 -14.79 -12.95 42.22
CA ASP A 316 -13.69 -12.39 42.97
C ASP A 316 -12.33 -12.76 42.35
N LEU A 317 -11.66 -11.76 41.80
CA LEU A 317 -10.36 -11.92 41.11
C LEU A 317 -9.22 -12.34 42.06
N SER A 318 -9.38 -12.18 43.42
CA SER A 318 -8.41 -12.69 44.39
C SER A 318 -8.25 -14.20 44.30
N LYS A 319 -9.29 -14.92 43.92
CA LYS A 319 -9.27 -16.38 43.68
C LYS A 319 -8.38 -16.79 42.49
N VAL A 320 -8.24 -15.92 41.51
CA VAL A 320 -7.36 -16.12 40.36
C VAL A 320 -5.90 -15.92 40.73
N ASN A 321 -5.60 -15.08 41.70
CA ASN A 321 -4.25 -14.76 42.14
C ASN A 321 -3.69 -15.75 43.18
N THR A 322 -3.96 -17.04 42.99
CA THR A 322 -3.39 -18.08 43.85
C THR A 322 -2.20 -18.75 43.17
N PRO A 323 -1.06 -18.93 43.90
CA PRO A 323 0.16 -19.51 43.29
C PRO A 323 -0.08 -20.86 42.61
N LYS A 324 -0.85 -21.75 43.23
CA LYS A 324 -1.19 -23.08 42.67
C LYS A 324 -2.01 -23.01 41.38
N PHE A 325 -2.92 -22.04 41.27
CA PHE A 325 -3.71 -21.85 40.04
C PHE A 325 -2.84 -21.28 38.92
N ILE A 326 -2.06 -20.25 39.20
CA ILE A 326 -1.16 -19.60 38.23
C ILE A 326 -0.16 -20.62 37.67
N GLU A 327 0.43 -21.46 38.53
CA GLU A 327 1.34 -22.52 38.11
C GLU A 327 0.66 -23.52 37.12
N ARG A 328 -0.50 -24.07 37.51
CA ARG A 328 -1.26 -25.01 36.66
C ARG A 328 -1.67 -24.35 35.33
N LEU A 329 -2.11 -23.09 35.39
CA LEU A 329 -2.48 -22.31 34.23
C LEU A 329 -1.29 -22.13 33.28
N GLY A 330 -0.11 -21.83 33.82
CA GLY A 330 1.13 -21.66 33.06
C GLY A 330 1.51 -22.93 32.32
N HIS A 331 1.49 -24.09 32.99
CA HIS A 331 1.75 -25.39 32.38
C HIS A 331 0.72 -25.70 31.29
N ALA A 332 -0.57 -25.54 31.57
CA ALA A 332 -1.64 -25.81 30.58
C ALA A 332 -1.50 -24.95 29.32
N ILE A 333 -1.09 -23.68 29.45
CA ILE A 333 -0.84 -22.78 28.30
C ILE A 333 0.44 -23.16 27.57
N SER A 334 1.53 -23.45 28.29
CA SER A 334 2.82 -23.83 27.72
C SER A 334 2.74 -25.13 26.92
N ASP A 335 2.06 -26.15 27.44
CA ASP A 335 1.86 -27.45 26.78
C ASP A 335 0.98 -27.32 25.51
N ASN A 336 0.13 -26.29 25.43
CA ASN A 336 -0.73 -26.00 24.29
C ASN A 336 -0.33 -24.69 23.57
N ASN A 337 0.94 -24.36 23.58
CA ASN A 337 1.46 -23.12 23.02
C ASN A 337 1.28 -22.98 21.49
N ASP A 338 1.04 -24.08 20.79
CA ASP A 338 0.65 -24.15 19.38
C ASP A 338 -0.69 -23.46 19.09
N LYS A 339 -1.62 -23.44 20.05
CA LYS A 339 -2.91 -22.73 19.93
C LYS A 339 -2.76 -21.20 19.99
N PHE A 340 -1.70 -20.70 20.61
CA PHE A 340 -1.44 -19.26 20.79
C PHE A 340 -0.55 -18.68 19.70
N VAL A 341 -0.85 -18.99 18.43
CA VAL A 341 -0.15 -18.43 17.28
C VAL A 341 -0.58 -16.97 17.06
N ASP A 342 0.36 -16.10 16.75
CA ASP A 342 0.08 -14.71 16.38
C ASP A 342 -0.52 -14.63 14.96
N SER A 343 -1.81 -14.94 14.85
CA SER A 343 -2.57 -14.97 13.63
C SER A 343 -3.91 -14.28 13.79
N HIS A 344 -4.35 -13.60 12.72
CA HIS A 344 -5.69 -12.98 12.64
C HIS A 344 -6.71 -13.90 11.96
N TYR A 345 -6.32 -15.11 11.60
CA TYR A 345 -7.23 -16.11 10.99
C TYR A 345 -8.31 -16.52 11.99
N TYR A 346 -9.56 -16.47 11.58
CA TYR A 346 -10.72 -16.59 12.48
C TYR A 346 -10.71 -17.85 13.35
N ARG A 347 -10.37 -19.02 12.79
CA ARG A 347 -10.31 -20.28 13.55
C ARG A 347 -9.27 -20.25 14.66
N VAL A 348 -8.07 -19.69 14.36
CA VAL A 348 -6.99 -19.58 15.34
C VAL A 348 -7.38 -18.64 16.48
N VAL A 349 -8.06 -17.52 16.15
CA VAL A 349 -8.57 -16.60 17.17
C VAL A 349 -9.62 -17.27 18.05
N GLN A 350 -10.61 -17.97 17.46
CA GLN A 350 -11.63 -18.68 18.23
C GLN A 350 -11.02 -19.75 19.13
N GLU A 351 -10.09 -20.55 18.61
CA GLU A 351 -9.47 -21.66 19.33
C GLU A 351 -8.72 -21.20 20.58
N ARG A 352 -7.90 -20.14 20.48
CA ARG A 352 -7.12 -19.64 21.63
C ARG A 352 -8.01 -19.06 22.74
N PHE A 353 -9.04 -18.28 22.38
CA PHE A 353 -9.98 -17.72 23.36
C PHE A 353 -10.88 -18.81 23.96
N SER A 354 -11.39 -19.76 23.18
CA SER A 354 -12.19 -20.89 23.65
C SER A 354 -11.39 -21.81 24.57
N PHE A 355 -10.11 -22.05 24.24
CA PHE A 355 -9.24 -22.85 25.10
C PHE A 355 -9.01 -22.16 26.45
N THR A 356 -8.72 -20.87 26.45
CA THR A 356 -8.54 -20.08 27.69
C THR A 356 -9.85 -20.07 28.51
N ALA A 357 -11.00 -19.82 27.88
CA ALA A 357 -12.31 -19.87 28.57
C ALA A 357 -12.52 -21.20 29.29
N LYS A 358 -12.27 -22.34 28.63
CA LYS A 358 -12.44 -23.67 29.22
C LYS A 358 -11.56 -23.90 30.44
N LEU A 359 -10.34 -23.40 30.49
CA LEU A 359 -9.45 -23.51 31.65
C LEU A 359 -10.09 -22.81 32.88
N PHE A 360 -10.69 -21.66 32.66
CA PHE A 360 -11.34 -20.90 33.74
C PHE A 360 -12.73 -21.43 34.10
N GLU A 361 -13.50 -21.94 33.14
CA GLU A 361 -14.76 -22.66 33.40
C GLU A 361 -14.55 -23.86 34.33
N GLN A 362 -13.49 -24.62 34.08
CA GLN A 362 -13.18 -25.82 34.89
C GLN A 362 -12.74 -25.45 36.32
N GLU A 363 -12.04 -24.37 36.51
CA GLU A 363 -11.53 -23.96 37.81
C GLU A 363 -12.57 -23.23 38.67
N PHE A 364 -13.38 -22.35 38.06
CA PHE A 364 -14.31 -21.48 38.81
C PHE A 364 -15.77 -21.94 38.72
N GLY A 365 -16.07 -22.95 37.93
CA GLY A 365 -17.43 -23.46 37.81
C GLY A 365 -18.39 -22.52 37.09
N VAL A 366 -17.86 -21.62 36.27
CA VAL A 366 -18.61 -20.58 35.54
C VAL A 366 -18.84 -21.02 34.09
N ASN A 367 -19.94 -20.55 33.46
CA ASN A 367 -20.22 -20.83 32.07
C ASN A 367 -19.90 -19.60 31.21
N LEU A 368 -18.78 -19.63 30.46
CA LEU A 368 -18.30 -18.55 29.63
C LEU A 368 -18.72 -18.71 28.15
N ARG A 369 -19.59 -19.66 27.84
CA ARG A 369 -19.99 -19.99 26.48
C ARG A 369 -20.63 -18.78 25.74
N ALA A 370 -21.43 -17.97 26.44
CA ALA A 370 -22.05 -16.78 25.86
C ALA A 370 -21.01 -15.78 25.32
N TYR A 371 -19.91 -15.58 26.05
CA TYR A 371 -18.82 -14.69 25.66
C TYR A 371 -17.98 -15.21 24.50
N VAL A 372 -17.95 -16.53 24.30
CA VAL A 372 -17.21 -17.17 23.20
C VAL A 372 -18.10 -17.29 21.96
N GLU A 373 -19.29 -17.89 22.08
CA GLU A 373 -20.15 -18.21 20.94
C GLU A 373 -21.22 -17.14 20.68
N GLY A 374 -21.62 -16.38 21.70
CA GLY A 374 -22.75 -15.48 21.67
C GLY A 374 -24.09 -16.21 21.78
N ASP A 375 -25.08 -15.54 22.33
CA ASP A 375 -26.45 -15.97 22.38
C ASP A 375 -27.37 -15.05 21.57
N LYS A 376 -28.67 -15.30 21.60
CA LYS A 376 -29.65 -14.52 20.86
C LYS A 376 -29.79 -13.10 21.46
N GLN A 377 -29.74 -12.96 22.78
CA GLN A 377 -29.85 -11.69 23.47
C GLN A 377 -28.69 -10.77 23.14
N THR A 378 -27.42 -11.24 23.30
CA THR A 378 -26.22 -10.48 22.95
C THR A 378 -26.19 -10.08 21.49
N ARG A 379 -26.67 -10.97 20.59
CA ARG A 379 -26.78 -10.64 19.17
C ARG A 379 -27.77 -9.52 18.91
N ASP A 380 -28.91 -9.52 19.59
CA ASP A 380 -29.95 -8.51 19.44
C ASP A 380 -29.48 -7.17 20.03
N GLU A 381 -28.78 -7.17 21.17
CA GLU A 381 -28.13 -6.00 21.76
C GLU A 381 -27.06 -5.41 20.84
N LEU A 382 -26.17 -6.21 20.29
CA LEU A 382 -25.18 -5.76 19.31
C LEU A 382 -25.84 -5.17 18.06
N ASN A 383 -26.96 -5.73 17.63
CA ASN A 383 -27.72 -5.20 16.51
C ASN A 383 -28.40 -3.87 16.86
N LEU A 384 -28.86 -3.68 18.11
CA LEU A 384 -29.40 -2.42 18.61
C LEU A 384 -28.31 -1.35 18.65
N ILE A 385 -27.14 -1.65 19.23
CA ILE A 385 -26.00 -0.73 19.28
C ILE A 385 -25.53 -0.35 17.87
N ARG A 386 -25.54 -1.29 16.92
CA ARG A 386 -25.23 -1.00 15.51
C ARG A 386 -26.31 -0.16 14.81
N LYS A 387 -27.58 -0.23 15.27
CA LYS A 387 -28.71 0.51 14.71
C LYS A 387 -28.95 1.86 15.40
N SER A 388 -28.49 2.05 16.63
CA SER A 388 -28.72 3.25 17.45
C SER A 388 -28.14 4.53 16.87
N GLU A 389 -27.41 4.45 15.79
CA GLU A 389 -27.15 5.62 14.97
C GLU A 389 -28.30 5.83 13.99
N ASN A 390 -29.13 6.82 14.29
CA ASN A 390 -29.78 7.65 13.29
C ASN A 390 -31.05 7.15 12.60
N ASP A 391 -32.14 7.21 13.30
CA ASP A 391 -33.37 7.58 12.59
C ASP A 391 -33.67 9.09 12.69
N ASP A 392 -32.97 9.86 13.54
CA ASP A 392 -33.35 11.25 13.87
C ASP A 392 -32.54 12.34 13.19
N THR A 393 -31.46 12.04 12.46
CA THR A 393 -30.67 13.07 11.79
C THR A 393 -31.24 13.44 10.43
N ILE A 394 -31.72 14.66 10.34
CA ILE A 394 -32.20 15.39 9.17
C ILE A 394 -33.61 14.96 8.69
N THR A 395 -34.62 15.50 9.29
CA THR A 395 -36.01 15.33 8.87
C THR A 395 -36.45 16.24 7.74
N LYS A 396 -35.72 17.30 7.42
CA LYS A 396 -36.06 18.27 6.36
C LYS A 396 -34.85 18.73 5.57
N LEU A 397 -35.02 18.98 4.27
CA LEU A 397 -34.00 19.56 3.38
C LEU A 397 -33.47 20.93 3.86
N GLY A 398 -34.30 21.71 4.59
CA GLY A 398 -33.88 22.99 5.19
C GLY A 398 -32.76 22.84 6.24
N GLU A 399 -32.54 21.62 6.76
CA GLU A 399 -31.43 21.33 7.68
C GLU A 399 -30.09 21.07 6.95
N LEU A 400 -30.10 20.75 5.63
CA LEU A 400 -28.86 20.59 4.86
C LEU A 400 -28.13 21.94 4.72
N GLU A 401 -28.84 23.05 4.54
CA GLU A 401 -28.22 24.36 4.48
C GLU A 401 -27.58 24.76 5.81
N SER A 402 -28.21 24.38 6.95
CA SER A 402 -27.64 24.64 8.28
C SER A 402 -26.40 23.75 8.58
N LEU A 403 -26.29 22.56 7.97
CA LEU A 403 -25.14 21.68 8.11
C LEU A 403 -23.97 22.06 7.19
N ARG A 404 -24.21 22.94 6.21
CA ARG A 404 -23.13 23.35 5.30
C ARG A 404 -22.18 24.29 6.00
N VAL A 405 -20.89 24.02 5.85
CA VAL A 405 -19.83 24.89 6.34
C VAL A 405 -19.87 26.21 5.57
N THR A 406 -20.22 27.28 6.25
CA THR A 406 -20.13 28.65 5.73
C THR A 406 -18.68 29.13 5.90
N LYS A 407 -18.00 29.36 4.80
CA LYS A 407 -16.61 29.84 4.80
C LYS A 407 -16.44 30.98 3.80
N PRO A 408 -15.63 31.98 4.13
CA PRO A 408 -15.24 33.02 3.17
C PRO A 408 -14.33 32.41 2.06
N GLU A 409 -14.16 33.15 0.99
CA GLU A 409 -13.11 32.82 0.00
C GLU A 409 -11.75 32.77 0.72
N PRO A 410 -10.86 31.84 0.37
CA PRO A 410 -9.56 31.72 1.02
C PRO A 410 -8.75 33.02 0.89
N SER A 411 -8.18 33.42 1.99
CA SER A 411 -7.26 34.56 2.04
C SER A 411 -5.83 34.13 1.70
N ARG A 412 -5.02 35.06 1.24
CA ARG A 412 -3.60 34.89 1.08
C ARG A 412 -2.90 35.61 2.24
N ASN A 413 -2.14 34.88 3.02
CA ASN A 413 -1.42 35.44 4.15
C ASN A 413 0.06 35.11 3.99
N SER A 414 0.93 36.09 4.10
CA SER A 414 2.37 35.87 4.08
C SER A 414 2.81 35.07 5.33
N ILE A 415 3.93 34.40 5.23
CA ILE A 415 4.53 33.70 6.39
C ILE A 415 4.82 34.71 7.50
N ASP A 416 5.25 35.93 7.15
CA ASP A 416 5.51 36.98 8.13
C ASP A 416 4.23 37.42 8.85
N ASP A 417 3.11 37.59 8.12
CA ASP A 417 1.82 37.93 8.74
C ASP A 417 1.36 36.87 9.73
N ILE A 418 1.45 35.58 9.36
CA ILE A 418 1.12 34.47 10.26
C ILE A 418 2.03 34.51 11.51
N ALA A 419 3.32 34.75 11.32
CA ALA A 419 4.26 34.85 12.42
C ALA A 419 3.94 36.01 13.38
N ARG A 420 3.50 37.18 12.86
CA ARG A 420 3.05 38.31 13.69
C ARG A 420 1.78 38.02 14.50
N VAL A 421 0.82 37.28 13.90
CA VAL A 421 -0.38 36.88 14.63
C VAL A 421 -0.04 35.87 15.72
N MET A 422 0.92 34.99 15.50
CA MET A 422 1.45 34.07 16.52
C MET A 422 2.10 34.82 17.69
N ASP A 423 2.86 35.88 17.46
CA ASP A 423 3.47 36.69 18.52
C ASP A 423 2.42 37.32 19.45
N ARG A 424 1.21 37.50 18.98
CA ARG A 424 0.06 37.98 19.77
C ARG A 424 -0.71 36.88 20.49
N ASN A 425 -0.26 35.64 20.41
CA ASN A 425 -0.95 34.45 20.93
C ASN A 425 -2.36 34.22 20.36
N MET A 426 -2.62 34.73 19.16
CA MET A 426 -3.90 34.60 18.47
C MET A 426 -3.90 33.51 17.40
N PHE A 427 -2.84 32.70 17.36
CA PHE A 427 -2.70 31.63 16.37
C PHE A 427 -2.12 30.38 17.00
N LEU A 428 -2.95 29.34 17.17
CA LEU A 428 -2.58 28.07 17.77
C LEU A 428 -2.19 27.07 16.66
N VAL A 429 -0.90 26.80 16.53
CA VAL A 429 -0.37 25.91 15.49
C VAL A 429 -0.64 24.45 15.80
N ARG A 430 -0.72 24.08 17.10
CA ARG A 430 -0.80 22.71 17.55
C ARG A 430 -1.90 22.50 18.59
N PRO A 431 -3.18 22.32 18.16
CA PRO A 431 -4.26 21.88 19.03
C PRO A 431 -4.00 20.50 19.64
N SER A 432 -4.65 20.19 20.76
CA SER A 432 -4.47 18.95 21.56
C SER A 432 -4.74 17.66 20.78
N TYR A 433 -5.67 17.70 19.85
CA TYR A 433 -6.07 16.56 19.04
C TYR A 433 -5.10 16.25 17.90
N GLN A 434 -4.14 17.13 17.60
CA GLN A 434 -3.17 16.90 16.52
C GLN A 434 -1.93 16.15 17.00
N ARG A 435 -1.32 15.40 16.09
CA ARG A 435 -0.13 14.60 16.35
C ARG A 435 1.15 15.43 16.51
N ALA A 436 2.18 14.80 17.07
CA ALA A 436 3.52 15.36 17.10
C ALA A 436 4.13 15.51 15.67
N GLU A 437 5.20 16.29 15.56
CA GLU A 437 5.92 16.46 14.31
C GLU A 437 6.56 15.16 13.80
N VAL A 438 6.25 14.79 12.56
CA VAL A 438 6.71 13.54 11.92
C VAL A 438 7.53 13.77 10.64
N ILE A 439 7.59 15.02 10.15
CA ILE A 439 8.33 15.34 8.93
C ILE A 439 9.84 15.20 9.17
N ASN A 440 10.52 14.42 8.31
CA ASN A 440 11.97 14.33 8.32
C ASN A 440 12.61 15.51 7.57
N ILE A 441 13.92 15.71 7.78
CA ILE A 441 14.67 16.87 7.21
C ILE A 441 14.60 16.90 5.67
N SER A 442 14.60 15.76 4.98
CA SER A 442 14.55 15.73 3.52
C SER A 442 13.20 16.25 2.98
N LYS A 443 12.08 15.84 3.60
CA LYS A 443 10.75 16.36 3.27
C LYS A 443 10.60 17.82 3.67
N ALA A 444 11.12 18.21 4.83
CA ALA A 444 11.16 19.59 5.29
C ALA A 444 11.89 20.47 4.27
N SER A 445 13.06 20.02 3.81
CA SER A 445 13.85 20.73 2.80
C SER A 445 13.11 20.88 1.45
N SER A 446 12.34 19.87 1.04
CA SER A 446 11.52 19.94 -0.18
C SER A 446 10.39 20.98 -0.08
N ILE A 447 9.82 21.19 1.11
CA ILE A 447 8.82 22.26 1.34
C ILE A 447 9.49 23.64 1.20
N ILE A 448 10.65 23.83 1.82
CA ILE A 448 11.41 25.12 1.71
C ILE A 448 11.86 25.35 0.26
N GLU A 449 12.32 24.30 -0.44
CA GLU A 449 12.67 24.42 -1.86
C GLU A 449 11.47 24.84 -2.72
N SER A 450 10.26 24.32 -2.41
CA SER A 450 9.04 24.74 -3.12
C SER A 450 8.71 26.20 -2.89
N ILE A 451 8.87 26.70 -1.67
CA ILE A 451 8.70 28.13 -1.33
C ILE A 451 9.69 29.00 -2.13
N LEU A 452 10.96 28.62 -2.13
CA LEU A 452 12.00 29.37 -2.86
C LEU A 452 11.80 29.38 -4.39
N LEU A 453 11.10 28.36 -4.92
CA LEU A 453 10.69 28.24 -6.32
C LEU A 453 9.32 28.87 -6.60
N ASP A 454 8.72 29.54 -5.62
CA ASP A 454 7.36 30.14 -5.70
C ASP A 454 6.27 29.13 -6.10
N ILE A 455 6.46 27.83 -5.76
CA ILE A 455 5.47 26.79 -5.98
C ILE A 455 4.45 26.84 -4.87
N SER A 456 3.20 27.17 -5.21
CA SER A 456 2.08 27.24 -4.25
C SER A 456 1.96 25.96 -3.44
N LEU A 457 1.88 26.07 -2.12
CA LEU A 457 1.65 24.96 -1.22
C LEU A 457 0.14 24.67 -1.09
N PRO A 458 -0.26 23.43 -0.73
CA PRO A 458 -1.65 23.15 -0.39
C PRO A 458 -2.16 24.10 0.70
N PRO A 459 -3.44 24.49 0.69
CA PRO A 459 -3.97 25.48 1.64
C PRO A 459 -3.88 24.97 3.09
N ILE A 460 -3.78 25.92 4.01
CA ILE A 460 -3.87 25.71 5.45
C ILE A 460 -5.32 25.93 5.87
N PHE A 461 -5.84 25.05 6.72
CA PHE A 461 -7.18 25.16 7.27
C PHE A 461 -7.12 25.62 8.71
N ILE A 462 -7.80 26.70 9.03
CA ILE A 462 -7.87 27.24 10.38
C ILE A 462 -9.33 27.37 10.84
N PHE A 463 -9.56 27.16 12.13
CA PHE A 463 -10.81 27.42 12.82
C PHE A 463 -10.62 28.66 13.71
N LYS A 464 -11.42 29.67 13.47
CA LYS A 464 -11.39 30.91 14.26
C LYS A 464 -12.46 30.83 15.33
N ARG A 465 -12.02 30.70 16.58
CA ARG A 465 -12.86 30.64 17.76
C ARG A 465 -13.52 31.99 18.05
N LYS A 466 -14.57 32.01 18.85
CA LYS A 466 -15.26 33.23 19.31
C LYS A 466 -14.36 34.19 20.08
N ASP A 467 -13.34 33.67 20.77
CA ASP A 467 -12.31 34.46 21.47
C ASP A 467 -11.30 35.12 20.51
N GLY A 468 -11.42 34.84 19.22
CA GLY A 468 -10.56 35.38 18.15
C GLY A 468 -9.29 34.56 17.89
N VAL A 469 -9.04 33.49 18.63
CA VAL A 469 -7.90 32.61 18.41
C VAL A 469 -8.16 31.74 17.17
N SER A 470 -7.19 31.69 16.27
CA SER A 470 -7.18 30.82 15.11
C SER A 470 -6.41 29.54 15.41
N GLU A 471 -7.08 28.39 15.33
CA GLU A 471 -6.43 27.10 15.48
C GLU A 471 -6.27 26.37 14.16
N VAL A 472 -5.13 25.73 13.94
CA VAL A 472 -4.83 25.01 12.70
C VAL A 472 -5.54 23.66 12.71
N ILE A 473 -6.42 23.42 11.72
CA ILE A 473 -7.09 22.13 11.50
C ILE A 473 -6.21 21.23 10.60
N ASP A 474 -5.73 21.76 9.47
CA ASP A 474 -4.79 21.05 8.59
C ASP A 474 -3.69 22.00 8.10
N GLY A 475 -2.53 21.44 7.80
CA GLY A 475 -1.33 22.19 7.42
C GLY A 475 -0.34 22.41 8.56
N GLN A 476 -0.60 21.89 9.77
CA GLN A 476 0.29 21.98 10.93
C GLN A 476 1.73 21.60 10.59
N GLN A 477 1.95 20.44 9.97
CA GLN A 477 3.29 19.95 9.67
C GLN A 477 4.07 20.89 8.71
N ARG A 478 3.37 21.52 7.79
CA ARG A 478 3.94 22.52 6.87
C ARG A 478 4.34 23.78 7.61
N LEU A 479 3.46 24.31 8.46
CA LEU A 479 3.75 25.49 9.29
C LEU A 479 4.92 25.22 10.23
N LEU A 480 4.91 24.10 10.96
CA LEU A 480 6.00 23.74 11.87
C LEU A 480 7.34 23.57 11.14
N THR A 481 7.33 23.09 9.90
CA THR A 481 8.53 23.00 9.06
C THR A 481 9.07 24.39 8.72
N ILE A 482 8.20 25.31 8.29
CA ILE A 482 8.58 26.68 7.94
C ILE A 482 9.08 27.42 9.18
N LEU A 483 8.33 27.37 10.28
CA LEU A 483 8.71 27.98 11.55
C LEU A 483 10.03 27.40 12.09
N GLY A 484 10.22 26.08 11.99
CA GLY A 484 11.46 25.42 12.35
C GLY A 484 12.65 25.90 11.51
N PHE A 485 12.49 26.08 10.21
CA PHE A 485 13.57 26.57 9.35
C PHE A 485 13.98 28.00 9.68
N ILE A 486 13.01 28.91 9.87
CA ILE A 486 13.28 30.31 10.25
C ILE A 486 13.67 30.47 11.74
N GLY A 487 13.55 29.40 12.54
CA GLY A 487 13.89 29.43 13.97
C GLY A 487 12.83 30.09 14.88
N LYS A 488 11.58 30.26 14.38
CA LYS A 488 10.48 30.87 15.13
C LYS A 488 9.91 29.91 16.16
N LYS A 489 9.63 30.41 17.36
CA LYS A 489 8.92 29.67 18.42
C LYS A 489 7.42 29.86 18.30
N TYR A 490 6.65 28.93 18.85
CA TYR A 490 5.18 28.99 18.91
C TYR A 490 4.69 28.64 20.30
N MET A 491 3.44 29.01 20.62
CA MET A 491 2.79 28.66 21.90
C MET A 491 1.94 27.42 21.72
N ASP A 492 1.94 26.53 22.73
CA ASP A 492 0.97 25.43 22.84
C ASP A 492 -0.32 25.88 23.54
N GLU A 493 -1.32 25.00 23.61
CA GLU A 493 -2.60 25.30 24.29
C GLU A 493 -2.46 25.65 25.79
N SER A 494 -1.41 25.16 26.43
CA SER A 494 -1.12 25.43 27.85
C SER A 494 -0.37 26.73 28.05
N GLY A 495 -0.10 27.48 27.00
CA GLY A 495 0.66 28.74 27.05
C GLY A 495 2.17 28.56 27.20
N HIS A 496 2.71 27.36 26.97
CA HIS A 496 4.15 27.14 26.99
C HIS A 496 4.78 27.44 25.62
N GLN A 497 5.93 28.04 25.66
CA GLN A 497 6.71 28.35 24.46
C GLN A 497 7.42 27.10 23.96
N CYS A 498 7.07 26.67 22.74
CA CYS A 498 7.60 25.48 22.09
C CYS A 498 8.46 25.83 20.87
N THR A 499 9.33 24.90 20.49
CA THR A 499 10.09 24.95 19.24
C THR A 499 9.76 23.75 18.37
N SER A 500 9.84 23.90 17.04
CA SER A 500 9.75 22.78 16.13
C SER A 500 10.86 21.75 16.41
N LYS A 501 10.54 20.47 16.24
CA LYS A 501 11.51 19.34 16.34
C LYS A 501 12.73 19.56 15.44
N ASN A 502 12.50 20.14 14.26
CA ASN A 502 13.53 20.43 13.26
C ASN A 502 13.99 21.90 13.30
N THR A 503 14.07 22.53 14.46
CA THR A 503 14.49 23.94 14.57
C THR A 503 15.90 24.16 14.04
N GLY A 504 16.06 25.14 13.14
CA GLY A 504 17.35 25.57 12.58
C GLY A 504 18.04 24.50 11.73
N PHE A 505 17.28 23.61 11.13
CA PHE A 505 17.84 22.57 10.27
C PHE A 505 18.53 23.12 9.02
N ALA A 506 19.51 22.37 8.51
CA ALA A 506 20.14 22.65 7.23
C ALA A 506 19.39 21.92 6.11
N LEU A 507 19.22 22.56 4.97
CA LEU A 507 18.58 21.99 3.78
C LEU A 507 19.34 20.74 3.31
N LYS A 508 18.60 19.66 2.98
CA LYS A 508 19.19 18.40 2.58
C LYS A 508 18.36 17.69 1.49
N GLY A 509 19.07 17.23 0.45
CA GLY A 509 18.45 16.45 -0.62
C GLY A 509 17.59 17.28 -1.57
N LEU A 510 17.94 18.55 -1.77
CA LEU A 510 17.32 19.43 -2.75
C LEU A 510 17.53 18.88 -4.15
N LYS A 511 16.49 18.90 -4.95
CA LYS A 511 16.50 18.34 -6.31
C LYS A 511 16.81 19.38 -7.38
N ILE A 512 16.32 20.59 -7.17
CA ILE A 512 16.43 21.72 -8.11
C ILE A 512 17.51 22.70 -7.63
N LEU A 513 17.34 23.32 -6.48
CA LEU A 513 18.27 24.28 -5.89
C LEU A 513 19.43 23.60 -5.15
N LYS A 514 20.14 22.69 -5.82
CA LYS A 514 21.19 21.85 -5.19
C LYS A 514 22.31 22.65 -4.55
N HIS A 515 22.59 23.86 -5.04
CA HIS A 515 23.59 24.75 -4.48
C HIS A 515 23.24 25.22 -3.06
N LEU A 516 21.96 25.16 -2.63
CA LEU A 516 21.51 25.48 -1.28
C LEU A 516 21.59 24.29 -0.30
N ASN A 517 22.01 23.09 -0.72
CA ASN A 517 22.20 21.97 0.20
C ASN A 517 23.18 22.35 1.31
N ASN A 518 22.90 21.87 2.53
CA ASN A 518 23.62 22.13 3.77
C ASN A 518 23.58 23.60 4.27
N LYS A 519 22.76 24.47 3.67
CA LYS A 519 22.55 25.86 4.13
C LYS A 519 21.37 25.91 5.13
N LYS A 520 21.55 26.72 6.18
CA LYS A 520 20.50 27.08 7.15
C LYS A 520 19.87 28.42 6.75
N TYR A 521 18.76 28.80 7.36
CA TYR A 521 18.08 30.05 7.11
C TYR A 521 19.02 31.25 7.18
N ASN A 522 19.84 31.35 8.25
CA ASN A 522 20.79 32.46 8.41
C ASN A 522 21.90 32.48 7.34
N ASP A 523 22.25 31.33 6.78
CA ASP A 523 23.29 31.24 5.73
C ASP A 523 22.78 31.81 4.40
N LEU A 524 21.45 31.79 4.16
CA LEU A 524 20.85 32.29 2.93
C LEU A 524 21.10 33.78 2.74
N LYS A 525 21.09 34.56 3.84
CA LYS A 525 21.38 36.01 3.80
C LYS A 525 22.76 36.31 3.24
N ASN A 526 23.72 35.44 3.50
CA ASN A 526 25.11 35.63 3.04
C ASN A 526 25.29 35.26 1.56
N LEU A 527 24.37 34.47 1.00
CA LEU A 527 24.36 34.06 -0.41
C LEU A 527 23.60 35.11 -1.25
N ASP A 528 22.36 35.35 -0.88
CA ASP A 528 21.46 36.31 -1.48
C ASP A 528 20.40 36.72 -0.44
N PRO A 529 20.39 37.98 0.02
CA PRO A 529 19.40 38.44 1.00
C PRO A 529 17.96 38.27 0.54
N SER A 530 17.68 38.32 -0.76
CA SER A 530 16.32 38.11 -1.30
C SER A 530 15.74 36.71 -1.02
N LEU A 531 16.59 35.73 -0.75
CA LEU A 531 16.12 34.36 -0.44
C LEU A 531 15.38 34.30 0.91
N GLN A 532 15.78 35.12 1.89
CA GLN A 532 15.07 35.20 3.16
C GLN A 532 13.73 35.93 2.98
N ASP A 533 13.72 37.02 2.22
CA ASP A 533 12.51 37.77 1.93
C ASP A 533 11.51 36.91 1.15
N LYS A 534 11.95 36.12 0.15
CA LYS A 534 11.10 35.15 -0.55
C LYS A 534 10.41 34.17 0.38
N ILE A 535 11.06 33.75 1.46
CA ILE A 535 10.44 32.83 2.42
C ILE A 535 9.41 33.56 3.28
N LEU A 536 9.71 34.78 3.76
CA LEU A 536 8.82 35.53 4.63
C LEU A 536 7.60 36.07 3.87
N ASP A 537 7.80 36.55 2.64
CA ASP A 537 6.76 37.10 1.78
C ASP A 537 5.92 36.02 1.07
N PHE A 538 6.35 34.76 1.13
CA PHE A 538 5.60 33.66 0.49
C PHE A 538 4.18 33.57 1.03
N GLU A 539 3.21 33.65 0.11
CA GLU A 539 1.79 33.65 0.43
C GLU A 539 1.25 32.23 0.58
N LEU A 540 0.73 31.92 1.75
CA LEU A 540 -0.02 30.70 2.03
C LEU A 540 -1.52 30.95 1.85
N PHE A 541 -2.18 30.05 1.14
CA PHE A 541 -3.63 30.06 1.08
C PHE A 541 -4.18 29.56 2.42
N VAL A 542 -5.03 30.39 3.04
CA VAL A 542 -5.66 30.10 4.32
C VAL A 542 -7.17 30.00 4.13
N VAL A 543 -7.74 28.87 4.45
CA VAL A 543 -9.19 28.64 4.52
C VAL A 543 -9.61 28.80 5.97
N GLU A 544 -10.27 29.92 6.26
CA GLU A 544 -10.77 30.24 7.61
C GLU A 544 -12.21 29.76 7.78
N ILE A 545 -12.50 28.99 8.82
CA ILE A 545 -13.82 28.61 9.23
C ILE A 545 -14.10 29.32 10.55
N GLN A 546 -15.11 30.19 10.58
CA GLN A 546 -15.44 30.99 11.76
C GLN A 546 -16.50 30.27 12.59
N GLU A 547 -16.27 30.11 13.88
CA GLU A 547 -17.23 29.54 14.84
C GLU A 547 -18.53 30.35 14.89
N SER A 548 -18.43 31.67 14.77
CA SER A 548 -19.59 32.57 14.76
C SER A 548 -20.56 32.32 13.60
N LEU A 549 -20.06 31.81 12.48
CA LEU A 549 -20.86 31.48 11.29
C LEU A 549 -21.23 29.99 11.24
N ASN A 550 -20.61 29.18 12.07
CA ASN A 550 -20.74 27.71 12.06
C ASN A 550 -20.81 27.19 13.50
N PRO A 551 -21.88 27.48 14.27
CA PRO A 551 -21.93 27.17 15.70
C PRO A 551 -21.90 25.68 16.02
N ASP A 552 -22.36 24.83 15.10
CA ASP A 552 -22.41 23.37 15.26
C ASP A 552 -21.25 22.66 14.56
N PHE A 553 -20.25 23.41 14.09
CA PHE A 553 -19.10 22.85 13.37
C PHE A 553 -18.05 22.28 14.34
N ASN A 554 -17.72 21.00 14.18
CA ASN A 554 -16.64 20.38 14.92
C ASN A 554 -15.33 20.38 14.07
N PRO A 555 -14.27 21.07 14.51
CA PRO A 555 -12.98 21.09 13.79
C PRO A 555 -12.37 19.70 13.59
N VAL A 556 -12.62 18.77 14.51
CA VAL A 556 -12.11 17.40 14.46
C VAL A 556 -12.70 16.62 13.28
N ASP A 557 -13.98 16.81 12.99
CA ASP A 557 -14.61 16.16 11.84
C ASP A 557 -13.96 16.57 10.52
N LEU A 558 -13.67 17.85 10.34
CA LEU A 558 -12.96 18.33 9.16
C LEU A 558 -11.52 17.80 9.12
N PHE A 559 -10.82 17.81 10.28
CA PHE A 559 -9.47 17.24 10.39
C PHE A 559 -9.45 15.78 9.95
N VAL A 560 -10.40 14.98 10.41
CA VAL A 560 -10.54 13.57 10.01
C VAL A 560 -10.87 13.45 8.52
N ARG A 561 -11.78 14.27 7.99
CA ARG A 561 -12.16 14.26 6.57
C ARG A 561 -11.01 14.62 5.64
N LEU A 562 -10.24 15.65 5.96
CA LEU A 562 -9.08 16.08 5.17
C LEU A 562 -7.95 15.04 5.16
N ASN A 563 -7.76 14.37 6.31
CA ASN A 563 -6.68 13.40 6.50
C ASN A 563 -7.07 11.95 6.16
N ASN A 564 -8.35 11.63 6.07
CA ASN A 564 -8.83 10.29 5.73
C ASN A 564 -8.62 10.00 4.24
N LYS A 565 -7.35 9.90 3.85
CA LYS A 565 -6.98 9.51 2.48
C LYS A 565 -7.30 8.03 2.27
N PRO A 566 -8.12 7.71 1.28
CA PRO A 566 -8.58 6.35 1.09
C PRO A 566 -7.47 5.33 0.77
N TYR A 567 -6.39 5.75 0.13
CA TYR A 567 -5.25 4.90 -0.21
C TYR A 567 -3.99 5.75 -0.22
N PRO A 568 -3.32 5.92 0.93
CA PRO A 568 -2.04 6.59 0.96
C PRO A 568 -1.04 5.81 0.11
N ILE A 569 -0.23 6.53 -0.63
CA ILE A 569 0.94 5.95 -1.28
C ILE A 569 1.87 5.51 -0.14
N ARG A 570 2.17 4.22 -0.05
CA ARG A 570 3.08 3.69 0.98
C ARG A 570 4.51 4.11 0.64
N GLU A 571 5.16 4.84 1.51
CA GLU A 571 6.51 5.37 1.29
C GLU A 571 7.56 4.30 0.94
N ASN A 572 7.39 3.08 1.43
CA ASN A 572 8.32 1.96 1.24
C ASN A 572 7.79 0.87 0.29
N SER A 573 6.67 1.10 -0.42
CA SER A 573 6.18 0.17 -1.43
C SER A 573 6.64 0.62 -2.80
N PHE A 574 7.08 -0.34 -3.60
CA PHE A 574 7.19 -0.13 -5.02
C PHE A 574 5.77 0.03 -5.59
N GLU A 575 5.46 1.20 -6.07
CA GLU A 575 4.28 1.49 -6.88
C GLU A 575 4.78 2.21 -8.13
N MET A 576 4.44 1.70 -9.29
CA MET A 576 4.99 2.16 -10.57
C MET A 576 4.82 3.67 -10.78
N TRP A 577 3.68 4.23 -10.33
CA TRP A 577 3.40 5.68 -10.43
C TRP A 577 4.19 6.55 -9.44
N ASN A 578 4.85 5.97 -8.44
CA ASN A 578 5.73 6.70 -7.51
C ASN A 578 7.16 6.81 -8.01
N SER A 579 7.49 6.08 -9.07
CA SER A 579 8.84 6.00 -9.62
C SER A 579 8.99 6.95 -10.79
N TRP A 580 10.19 7.47 -10.96
CA TRP A 580 10.60 8.19 -12.17
C TRP A 580 10.74 7.16 -13.30
N VAL A 581 9.66 6.89 -14.02
CA VAL A 581 9.68 5.89 -15.07
C VAL A 581 9.68 6.60 -16.43
N ASP A 582 10.57 6.18 -17.29
CA ASP A 582 10.65 6.63 -18.67
C ASP A 582 9.36 6.28 -19.43
N ARG A 583 8.89 7.21 -20.27
CA ARG A 583 7.62 7.05 -21.00
C ARG A 583 7.61 5.83 -21.90
N GLU A 584 8.68 5.63 -22.68
CA GLU A 584 8.83 4.50 -23.60
C GLU A 584 8.82 3.16 -22.84
N ILE A 585 9.46 3.12 -21.68
CA ILE A 585 9.45 1.94 -20.79
C ILE A 585 8.04 1.66 -20.27
N ILE A 586 7.28 2.67 -19.84
CA ILE A 586 5.89 2.48 -19.39
C ILE A 586 5.01 1.97 -20.54
N GLU A 587 5.12 2.56 -21.70
CA GLU A 587 4.32 2.16 -22.88
C GLU A 587 4.66 0.70 -23.25
N ASN A 588 5.93 0.33 -23.28
CA ASN A 588 6.39 -1.04 -23.56
C ASN A 588 5.87 -2.05 -22.50
N ILE A 589 5.94 -1.72 -21.23
CA ILE A 589 5.39 -2.59 -20.17
C ILE A 589 3.88 -2.76 -20.34
N ARG A 590 3.13 -1.70 -20.61
CA ARG A 590 1.67 -1.76 -20.84
C ARG A 590 1.29 -2.57 -22.05
N GLU A 591 1.98 -2.42 -23.16
CA GLU A 591 1.75 -3.23 -24.36
C GLU A 591 1.95 -4.72 -24.07
N ASN A 592 3.01 -5.07 -23.35
CA ASN A 592 3.26 -6.47 -22.98
C ASN A 592 2.24 -7.00 -21.97
N VAL A 593 1.80 -6.19 -21.02
CA VAL A 593 0.72 -6.55 -20.10
C VAL A 593 -0.58 -6.77 -20.87
N ASP A 594 -0.94 -5.89 -21.80
CA ASP A 594 -2.17 -6.00 -22.59
C ASP A 594 -2.21 -7.28 -23.46
N LYS A 595 -1.06 -7.78 -23.97
CA LYS A 595 -0.97 -9.04 -24.71
C LYS A 595 -1.44 -10.25 -23.93
N HIS A 596 -1.19 -10.28 -22.63
CA HIS A 596 -1.37 -11.46 -21.78
C HIS A 596 -2.36 -11.25 -20.64
N ARG A 597 -3.03 -10.10 -20.53
CA ARG A 597 -3.89 -9.71 -19.41
C ARG A 597 -5.07 -10.65 -19.14
N LYS A 598 -5.52 -11.40 -20.13
CA LYS A 598 -6.66 -12.31 -19.99
C LYS A 598 -6.31 -13.62 -19.29
N TRP A 599 -5.02 -14.01 -19.21
CA TRP A 599 -4.65 -15.31 -18.67
C TRP A 599 -3.47 -15.33 -17.69
N PHE A 600 -2.47 -14.44 -17.84
CA PHE A 600 -1.18 -14.59 -17.17
C PHE A 600 -1.11 -13.95 -15.78
N TYR A 601 -1.72 -12.82 -15.54
CA TYR A 601 -1.44 -11.98 -14.37
C TYR A 601 -2.23 -12.32 -13.10
N ILE A 602 -1.97 -11.54 -12.02
CA ILE A 602 -2.61 -11.63 -10.70
C ILE A 602 -4.12 -11.37 -10.82
N LYS A 603 -4.48 -10.32 -11.54
CA LYS A 603 -5.86 -9.98 -11.86
C LYS A 603 -6.11 -10.19 -13.33
N LEU A 604 -7.08 -11.06 -13.62
CA LEU A 604 -7.59 -11.21 -14.97
C LEU A 604 -8.60 -10.08 -15.20
N VAL A 605 -8.13 -9.01 -15.84
CA VAL A 605 -8.93 -7.81 -16.09
C VAL A 605 -9.75 -8.01 -17.36
N LYS A 606 -11.08 -7.98 -17.25
CA LYS A 606 -11.98 -8.16 -18.39
C LYS A 606 -12.06 -6.93 -19.29
N SER A 607 -11.87 -5.73 -18.70
CA SER A 607 -11.86 -4.47 -19.44
C SER A 607 -10.82 -3.49 -18.85
N ARG A 608 -10.40 -2.47 -19.64
CA ARG A 608 -9.52 -1.39 -19.16
C ARG A 608 -10.15 -0.53 -18.04
N ASN A 609 -11.45 -0.64 -17.83
CA ASN A 609 -12.20 0.11 -16.84
C ASN A 609 -12.32 -0.62 -15.49
N ASP A 610 -11.81 -1.84 -15.37
CA ASP A 610 -11.83 -2.55 -14.09
C ASP A 610 -10.90 -1.86 -13.09
N ARG A 611 -11.31 -1.86 -11.80
CA ARG A 611 -10.54 -1.25 -10.70
C ARG A 611 -9.21 -1.96 -10.53
N ASP A 612 -8.18 -1.44 -11.16
CA ASP A 612 -6.82 -1.98 -11.09
C ASP A 612 -5.84 -0.90 -10.65
N ARG A 613 -4.99 -1.24 -9.68
CA ARG A 613 -3.90 -0.39 -9.19
C ARG A 613 -2.63 -0.52 -10.02
N MET A 614 -2.72 -0.98 -11.25
CA MET A 614 -1.56 -1.35 -12.06
C MET A 614 -0.76 -2.52 -11.44
N GLU A 615 -1.44 -3.41 -10.70
CA GLU A 615 -0.79 -4.56 -10.05
C GLU A 615 -0.14 -5.51 -11.07
N ASN A 616 -0.67 -5.56 -12.27
CA ASN A 616 -0.13 -6.37 -13.37
C ASN A 616 1.14 -5.73 -13.96
N GLU A 617 1.13 -4.43 -14.18
CA GLU A 617 2.29 -3.67 -14.62
C GLU A 617 3.40 -3.70 -13.57
N GLU A 618 3.04 -3.61 -12.29
CA GLU A 618 4.01 -3.77 -11.19
C GLU A 618 4.62 -5.17 -11.13
N LEU A 619 3.81 -6.22 -11.35
CA LEU A 619 4.32 -7.57 -11.45
C LEU A 619 5.31 -7.69 -12.62
N TYR A 620 4.92 -7.20 -13.80
CA TYR A 620 5.77 -7.25 -14.98
C TYR A 620 7.09 -6.50 -14.77
N THR A 621 7.02 -5.31 -14.19
CA THR A 621 8.20 -4.49 -13.83
C THR A 621 9.08 -5.21 -12.81
N SER A 622 8.48 -5.89 -11.84
CA SER A 622 9.22 -6.70 -10.86
C SER A 622 9.95 -7.87 -11.52
N LEU A 623 9.31 -8.55 -12.47
CA LEU A 623 9.95 -9.63 -13.24
C LEU A 623 11.09 -9.08 -14.13
N ALA A 624 10.91 -7.91 -14.74
CA ALA A 624 11.96 -7.24 -15.51
C ALA A 624 13.15 -6.83 -14.62
N TYR A 625 12.87 -6.39 -13.40
CA TYR A 625 13.91 -6.12 -12.40
C TYR A 625 14.70 -7.39 -12.04
N LEU A 626 14.03 -8.49 -11.75
CA LEU A 626 14.67 -9.78 -11.44
C LEU A 626 15.55 -10.23 -12.61
N GLU A 627 15.06 -10.09 -13.81
CA GLU A 627 15.83 -10.41 -15.03
C GLU A 627 17.06 -9.49 -15.20
N CYS A 628 16.92 -8.22 -14.92
CA CYS A 628 18.04 -7.27 -14.94
C CYS A 628 19.13 -7.65 -13.91
N GLN A 629 18.74 -8.08 -12.70
CA GLN A 629 19.68 -8.54 -11.68
C GLN A 629 20.38 -9.83 -12.12
N ARG A 630 19.65 -10.77 -12.72
CA ARG A 630 20.20 -12.00 -13.26
C ARG A 630 21.22 -11.73 -14.37
N LEU A 631 20.92 -10.82 -15.29
CA LEU A 631 21.84 -10.42 -16.36
C LEU A 631 23.11 -9.71 -15.85
N LYS A 632 23.02 -9.07 -14.67
CA LYS A 632 24.20 -8.51 -13.98
C LYS A 632 25.02 -9.58 -13.22
N ASN A 633 24.76 -10.86 -13.46
CA ASN A 633 25.42 -12.02 -12.82
C ASN A 633 25.35 -12.03 -11.29
N LYS A 634 24.26 -11.52 -10.74
CA LYS A 634 24.02 -11.60 -9.31
C LYS A 634 23.44 -12.96 -8.92
N GLU A 635 23.88 -13.49 -7.80
CA GLU A 635 23.32 -14.70 -7.20
C GLU A 635 21.86 -14.46 -6.79
N ALA A 636 21.03 -15.50 -6.90
CA ALA A 636 19.58 -15.37 -6.69
C ALA A 636 19.23 -14.90 -5.28
N ASP A 637 19.97 -15.28 -4.25
CA ASP A 637 19.78 -14.88 -2.85
C ASP A 637 19.99 -13.37 -2.59
N LYS A 638 20.64 -12.66 -3.51
CA LYS A 638 20.84 -11.21 -3.44
C LYS A 638 19.59 -10.40 -3.85
N TYR A 639 18.69 -11.00 -4.62
CA TYR A 639 17.47 -10.32 -5.08
C TYR A 639 16.18 -11.07 -4.80
N LEU A 640 16.24 -12.39 -4.53
CA LEU A 640 15.11 -13.21 -4.08
C LEU A 640 15.38 -13.76 -2.69
N TYR A 641 14.46 -13.49 -1.77
CA TYR A 641 14.51 -14.05 -0.41
C TYR A 641 13.53 -15.21 -0.31
N ILE A 642 14.10 -16.41 -0.17
CA ILE A 642 13.37 -17.66 0.03
C ILE A 642 13.43 -18.01 1.51
N TYR A 643 12.29 -18.22 2.15
CA TYR A 643 12.24 -18.44 3.60
C TYR A 643 11.10 -19.37 4.00
N ASN A 644 11.30 -20.06 5.12
CA ASN A 644 10.27 -20.88 5.75
C ASN A 644 9.24 -20.00 6.47
N ARG A 645 7.97 -20.36 6.36
CA ARG A 645 6.85 -19.82 7.10
C ARG A 645 6.03 -20.98 7.65
N ASN A 646 5.16 -20.71 8.67
CA ASN A 646 4.34 -21.76 9.32
C ASN A 646 3.47 -22.58 8.35
N ASP A 647 3.17 -22.04 7.18
CA ASP A 647 2.31 -22.60 6.14
C ASP A 647 3.09 -23.02 4.87
N GLY A 648 4.41 -23.10 4.92
CA GLY A 648 5.26 -23.54 3.81
C GLY A 648 6.43 -22.61 3.47
N ILE A 649 6.92 -22.73 2.26
CA ILE A 649 8.01 -21.91 1.74
C ILE A 649 7.44 -20.73 0.97
N ASN A 650 7.95 -19.56 1.27
CA ASN A 650 7.59 -18.31 0.60
C ASN A 650 8.78 -17.70 -0.13
N VAL A 651 8.48 -16.98 -1.20
CA VAL A 651 9.46 -16.26 -2.02
C VAL A 651 9.06 -14.80 -2.12
N ARG A 652 9.96 -13.89 -1.80
CA ARG A 652 9.74 -12.44 -1.98
C ARG A 652 11.00 -11.78 -2.55
N MET A 653 10.85 -10.60 -3.08
CA MET A 653 12.03 -9.80 -3.42
C MET A 653 12.74 -9.31 -2.15
N CYS A 654 14.05 -9.23 -2.20
CA CYS A 654 14.86 -8.76 -1.08
C CYS A 654 14.58 -7.29 -0.76
N SER A 655 14.39 -6.46 -1.77
CA SER A 655 14.07 -5.04 -1.60
C SER A 655 13.25 -4.48 -2.76
N SER A 656 12.05 -4.01 -2.50
CA SER A 656 11.25 -3.28 -3.49
C SER A 656 11.78 -1.87 -3.77
N HIS A 657 12.50 -1.27 -2.82
CA HIS A 657 13.11 0.05 -2.99
C HIS A 657 14.20 0.08 -4.07
N GLU A 658 14.90 -1.03 -4.27
CA GLU A 658 15.91 -1.16 -5.34
C GLU A 658 15.28 -1.07 -6.74
N ILE A 659 14.02 -1.45 -6.92
CA ILE A 659 13.32 -1.25 -8.20
C ILE A 659 13.14 0.23 -8.47
N THR A 660 12.75 1.01 -7.47
CA THR A 660 12.59 2.47 -7.61
C THR A 660 13.91 3.14 -8.00
N LYS A 661 15.02 2.74 -7.38
CA LYS A 661 16.36 3.23 -7.75
C LYS A 661 16.75 2.84 -9.17
N LEU A 662 16.48 1.60 -9.57
CA LEU A 662 16.76 1.16 -10.94
C LEU A 662 15.94 1.97 -11.95
N LEU A 663 14.65 2.17 -11.72
CA LEU A 663 13.81 2.95 -12.62
C LEU A 663 14.24 4.42 -12.70
N GLN A 664 14.77 4.98 -11.60
CA GLN A 664 15.42 6.28 -11.61
C GLN A 664 16.66 6.30 -12.52
N SER A 665 17.56 5.33 -12.35
CA SER A 665 18.76 5.25 -13.20
C SER A 665 18.43 4.99 -14.67
N VAL A 666 17.40 4.18 -14.95
CA VAL A 666 16.87 3.95 -16.32
C VAL A 666 16.36 5.25 -16.94
N PHE A 667 15.81 6.15 -16.15
CA PHE A 667 15.34 7.44 -16.62
C PHE A 667 16.48 8.45 -16.87
N GLU A 668 17.58 8.33 -16.14
CA GLU A 668 18.73 9.24 -16.19
C GLU A 668 19.84 8.79 -17.15
N ASP A 669 19.99 7.47 -17.39
CA ASP A 669 21.08 6.86 -18.15
C ASP A 669 20.55 5.96 -19.29
N GLU A 670 20.89 6.32 -20.52
CA GLU A 670 20.48 5.61 -21.75
C GLU A 670 21.02 4.16 -21.81
N LYS A 671 22.17 3.89 -21.20
CA LYS A 671 22.74 2.55 -21.12
C LYS A 671 21.91 1.65 -20.19
N GLU A 672 21.52 2.17 -19.03
CA GLU A 672 20.62 1.46 -18.11
C GLU A 672 19.23 1.27 -18.73
N LYS A 673 18.72 2.24 -19.51
CA LYS A 673 17.49 2.12 -20.29
C LYS A 673 17.57 0.98 -21.30
N THR A 674 18.64 0.90 -22.06
CA THR A 674 18.89 -0.17 -23.03
C THR A 674 18.93 -1.55 -22.34
N ASN A 675 19.63 -1.66 -21.22
CA ASN A 675 19.73 -2.89 -20.42
C ASN A 675 18.36 -3.31 -19.87
N PHE A 676 17.56 -2.37 -19.38
CA PHE A 676 16.25 -2.65 -18.84
C PHE A 676 15.26 -3.03 -19.95
N THR A 677 15.33 -2.40 -21.11
CA THR A 677 14.55 -2.78 -22.30
C THR A 677 14.85 -4.21 -22.74
N LYS A 678 16.12 -4.64 -22.69
CA LYS A 678 16.50 -6.04 -22.91
C LYS A 678 15.87 -6.98 -21.89
N SER A 679 15.85 -6.57 -20.62
CA SER A 679 15.22 -7.34 -19.55
C SER A 679 13.70 -7.48 -19.76
N ILE A 680 13.00 -6.46 -20.25
CA ILE A 680 11.58 -6.50 -20.65
C ILE A 680 11.35 -7.55 -21.74
N LYS A 681 12.20 -7.58 -22.78
CA LYS A 681 12.12 -8.60 -23.85
C LYS A 681 12.35 -10.02 -23.33
N ASN A 682 13.24 -10.19 -22.35
CA ASN A 682 13.47 -11.49 -21.74
C ASN A 682 12.28 -11.96 -20.89
N VAL A 683 11.54 -11.05 -20.24
CA VAL A 683 10.27 -11.40 -19.56
C VAL A 683 9.25 -11.90 -20.57
N GLU A 684 9.15 -11.30 -21.75
CA GLU A 684 8.28 -11.79 -22.82
C GLU A 684 8.67 -13.21 -23.25
N SER A 685 9.98 -13.49 -23.36
CA SER A 685 10.50 -14.84 -23.63
C SER A 685 10.14 -15.82 -22.50
N PHE A 686 10.19 -15.41 -21.26
CA PHE A 686 9.73 -16.21 -20.11
C PHE A 686 8.24 -16.52 -20.21
N VAL A 687 7.38 -15.52 -20.50
CA VAL A 687 5.94 -15.74 -20.69
C VAL A 687 5.67 -16.73 -21.83
N LYS A 688 6.43 -16.64 -22.91
CA LYS A 688 6.38 -17.60 -24.03
C LYS A 688 6.73 -19.03 -23.59
N LYS A 689 7.76 -19.21 -22.75
CA LYS A 689 8.10 -20.53 -22.19
C LYS A 689 6.96 -21.09 -21.35
N VAL A 690 6.37 -20.24 -20.46
CA VAL A 690 5.21 -20.63 -19.65
C VAL A 690 4.06 -21.07 -20.54
N LYS A 691 3.76 -20.32 -21.60
CA LYS A 691 2.70 -20.65 -22.57
C LYS A 691 2.92 -22.01 -23.21
N VAL A 692 4.16 -22.32 -23.63
CA VAL A 692 4.53 -23.63 -24.20
C VAL A 692 4.35 -24.76 -23.18
N ILE A 693 4.74 -24.55 -21.92
CA ILE A 693 4.60 -25.55 -20.86
C ILE A 693 3.12 -25.85 -20.54
N LEU A 694 2.27 -24.83 -20.54
CA LEU A 694 0.85 -24.98 -20.25
C LEU A 694 0.08 -25.70 -21.37
N LEU A 695 0.54 -25.56 -22.62
CA LEU A 695 -0.12 -26.15 -23.79
C LEU A 695 0.26 -27.64 -23.90
N ASP A 696 -0.52 -28.51 -23.26
CA ASP A 696 -0.32 -29.95 -23.19
C ASP A 696 -1.22 -30.76 -24.12
N ARG A 697 -2.18 -30.12 -24.78
CA ARG A 697 -3.15 -30.73 -25.71
C ARG A 697 -3.65 -29.70 -26.71
N ASP A 698 -4.27 -30.17 -27.74
CA ASP A 698 -4.96 -29.31 -28.71
C ASP A 698 -6.15 -28.61 -28.03
N VAL A 699 -6.32 -27.34 -28.34
CA VAL A 699 -7.41 -26.50 -27.83
C VAL A 699 -8.22 -26.04 -29.05
N GLU A 700 -9.44 -26.54 -29.14
CA GLU A 700 -10.38 -26.12 -30.16
C GLU A 700 -10.97 -24.75 -29.83
N GLY A 701 -11.16 -23.89 -30.83
CA GLY A 701 -11.76 -22.58 -30.66
C GLY A 701 -10.83 -21.43 -31.02
N GLY A 702 -11.27 -20.22 -30.71
CA GLY A 702 -10.54 -18.98 -31.01
C GLY A 702 -9.57 -18.55 -29.91
N LYS A 703 -9.13 -17.29 -30.01
CA LYS A 703 -8.18 -16.69 -29.07
C LYS A 703 -8.74 -16.63 -27.62
N GLU A 704 -10.05 -16.46 -27.48
CA GLU A 704 -10.68 -16.34 -26.15
C GLU A 704 -10.69 -17.68 -25.40
N GLU A 705 -10.98 -18.77 -26.09
CA GLU A 705 -10.95 -20.13 -25.55
C GLU A 705 -9.52 -20.53 -25.15
N LEU A 706 -8.56 -20.15 -25.98
CA LEU A 706 -7.14 -20.38 -25.70
C LEU A 706 -6.65 -19.57 -24.50
N ASP A 707 -7.02 -18.29 -24.38
CA ASP A 707 -6.67 -17.46 -23.21
C ASP A 707 -7.33 -18.02 -21.93
N LYS A 708 -8.57 -18.49 -22.01
CA LYS A 708 -9.27 -19.16 -20.90
C LYS A 708 -8.55 -20.43 -20.48
N PHE A 709 -8.19 -21.29 -21.45
CA PHE A 709 -7.42 -22.50 -21.22
C PHE A 709 -6.11 -22.20 -20.46
N PHE A 710 -5.30 -21.25 -20.97
CA PHE A 710 -4.05 -20.86 -20.28
C PHE A 710 -4.30 -20.33 -18.87
N GLY A 711 -5.36 -19.56 -18.67
CA GLY A 711 -5.75 -19.06 -17.35
C GLY A 711 -6.08 -20.19 -16.38
N ASP A 712 -6.84 -21.17 -16.82
CA ASP A 712 -7.25 -22.33 -16.00
C ASP A 712 -6.04 -23.23 -15.70
N GLU A 713 -5.20 -23.53 -16.70
CA GLU A 713 -4.01 -24.36 -16.51
C GLU A 713 -2.97 -23.68 -15.60
N LEU A 714 -2.80 -22.36 -15.68
CA LEU A 714 -1.93 -21.62 -14.76
C LEU A 714 -2.50 -21.64 -13.32
N ASN A 715 -3.81 -21.57 -13.15
CA ASN A 715 -4.45 -21.72 -11.85
C ASN A 715 -4.24 -23.13 -11.30
N LEU A 716 -4.36 -24.16 -12.12
CA LEU A 716 -4.10 -25.56 -11.73
C LEU A 716 -2.65 -25.76 -11.32
N LEU A 717 -1.70 -25.14 -12.02
CA LEU A 717 -0.29 -25.19 -11.68
C LEU A 717 -0.01 -24.56 -10.28
N PHE A 718 -0.60 -23.41 -9.98
CA PHE A 718 -0.42 -22.73 -8.70
C PHE A 718 -1.24 -23.34 -7.56
N LYS A 719 -2.28 -24.12 -7.85
CA LYS A 719 -3.26 -24.63 -6.91
C LYS A 719 -2.93 -26.08 -6.51
N ALA A 720 -2.37 -26.24 -5.33
CA ALA A 720 -1.97 -27.58 -4.85
C ALA A 720 -3.11 -28.53 -4.54
N GLN A 721 -4.36 -28.09 -4.35
CA GLN A 721 -5.52 -28.91 -4.01
C GLN A 721 -6.79 -28.52 -4.75
N ARG A 722 -7.60 -29.52 -5.12
CA ARG A 722 -8.82 -29.39 -5.94
C ARG A 722 -10.01 -28.64 -5.28
N GLN A 723 -9.96 -28.28 -3.99
CA GLN A 723 -11.17 -27.91 -3.22
C GLN A 723 -11.25 -26.47 -2.71
N VAL A 724 -10.40 -25.53 -3.12
CA VAL A 724 -10.57 -24.14 -2.70
C VAL A 724 -11.50 -23.43 -3.68
N ARG A 725 -12.68 -23.01 -3.21
CA ARG A 725 -13.73 -22.33 -4.00
C ARG A 725 -13.28 -21.01 -4.65
N SER A 726 -12.26 -20.34 -4.11
CA SER A 726 -11.67 -19.15 -4.72
C SER A 726 -10.15 -19.16 -4.58
N PHE A 727 -9.43 -19.29 -5.67
CA PHE A 727 -7.98 -19.16 -5.69
C PHE A 727 -7.59 -17.75 -6.18
N ARG A 728 -6.76 -17.05 -5.39
CA ARG A 728 -6.18 -15.78 -5.77
C ARG A 728 -4.68 -15.96 -6.00
N ARG A 729 -4.21 -15.65 -7.21
CA ARG A 729 -2.79 -15.62 -7.54
C ARG A 729 -2.08 -14.52 -6.74
N THR A 730 -0.84 -14.78 -6.35
CA THR A 730 0.00 -13.84 -5.62
C THR A 730 1.27 -13.50 -6.41
N LYS A 731 1.90 -12.37 -6.12
CA LYS A 731 3.19 -12.02 -6.73
C LYS A 731 4.25 -13.10 -6.49
N GLN A 732 4.20 -13.77 -5.35
CA GLN A 732 5.13 -14.85 -4.98
C GLN A 732 5.04 -16.06 -5.91
N ASP A 733 3.83 -16.42 -6.36
CA ASP A 733 3.64 -17.52 -7.31
C ASP A 733 4.40 -17.24 -8.62
N PHE A 734 4.37 -15.99 -9.09
CA PHE A 734 5.06 -15.57 -10.31
C PHE A 734 6.58 -15.46 -10.13
N TYR A 735 7.05 -14.98 -8.97
CA TYR A 735 8.49 -14.96 -8.69
C TYR A 735 9.08 -16.36 -8.67
N LEU A 736 8.35 -17.30 -8.07
CA LEU A 736 8.74 -18.69 -8.04
C LEU A 736 8.72 -19.32 -9.45
N LEU A 737 7.64 -19.10 -10.20
CA LEU A 737 7.53 -19.59 -11.57
C LEU A 737 8.66 -19.03 -12.46
N TRP A 738 8.96 -17.74 -12.32
CA TRP A 738 10.07 -17.12 -13.02
C TRP A 738 11.42 -17.77 -12.62
N TYR A 739 11.64 -17.97 -11.34
CA TYR A 739 12.89 -18.58 -10.83
C TYR A 739 13.10 -19.99 -11.39
N LEU A 740 12.03 -20.77 -11.52
CA LEU A 740 12.10 -22.14 -12.05
C LEU A 740 12.25 -22.18 -13.59
N VAL A 741 11.45 -21.40 -14.31
CA VAL A 741 11.28 -21.55 -15.77
C VAL A 741 12.21 -20.64 -16.57
N ASN A 742 12.53 -19.44 -16.07
CA ASN A 742 13.30 -18.47 -16.85
C ASN A 742 14.68 -18.99 -17.28
N PRO A 743 15.47 -19.73 -16.45
CA PRO A 743 16.78 -20.25 -16.86
C PRO A 743 16.72 -21.31 -17.96
N LEU A 744 15.58 -21.97 -18.19
CA LEU A 744 15.46 -23.05 -19.15
C LEU A 744 15.60 -22.56 -20.60
N ASN A 745 16.18 -23.35 -21.44
CA ASN A 745 16.23 -23.10 -22.88
C ASN A 745 14.84 -23.34 -23.52
N LEU A 746 14.43 -22.53 -24.51
CA LEU A 746 13.11 -22.65 -25.14
C LEU A 746 12.92 -23.96 -25.91
N GLU A 747 13.97 -24.47 -26.60
CA GLU A 747 13.88 -25.75 -27.34
C GLU A 747 13.75 -26.92 -26.35
N MET A 748 14.50 -26.88 -25.25
CA MET A 748 14.34 -27.84 -24.15
C MET A 748 12.92 -27.83 -23.59
N VAL A 749 12.35 -26.64 -23.39
CA VAL A 749 10.97 -26.48 -22.91
C VAL A 749 9.96 -27.06 -23.93
N LYS A 750 10.15 -26.81 -25.23
CA LYS A 750 9.26 -27.36 -26.26
C LYS A 750 9.28 -28.89 -26.30
N PHE A 751 10.49 -29.45 -26.20
CA PHE A 751 10.66 -30.89 -26.31
C PHE A 751 10.15 -31.63 -25.07
N HIS A 752 10.40 -31.10 -23.88
CA HIS A 752 10.06 -31.74 -22.60
C HIS A 752 8.86 -31.12 -21.90
N ARG A 753 8.01 -30.34 -22.60
CA ARG A 753 6.95 -29.53 -21.97
C ARG A 753 6.04 -30.29 -21.02
N LEU A 754 5.63 -31.51 -21.34
CA LEU A 754 4.73 -32.34 -20.49
C LEU A 754 5.41 -32.73 -19.19
N LYS A 755 6.68 -33.14 -19.26
CA LYS A 755 7.46 -33.54 -18.09
C LYS A 755 7.79 -32.33 -17.22
N ILE A 756 8.16 -31.21 -17.83
CA ILE A 756 8.40 -29.94 -17.12
C ILE A 756 7.13 -29.49 -16.41
N LYS A 757 5.96 -29.55 -17.08
CA LYS A 757 4.67 -29.22 -16.47
C LYS A 757 4.40 -30.08 -15.23
N GLN A 758 4.61 -31.39 -15.33
CA GLN A 758 4.42 -32.31 -14.23
C GLN A 758 5.40 -32.04 -13.06
N ASP A 759 6.67 -31.81 -13.34
CA ASP A 759 7.66 -31.47 -12.34
C ASP A 759 7.33 -30.17 -11.62
N LEU A 760 6.88 -29.13 -12.36
CA LEU A 760 6.42 -27.87 -11.78
C LEU A 760 5.19 -28.08 -10.87
N GLN A 761 4.20 -28.88 -11.31
CA GLN A 761 3.03 -29.23 -10.49
C GLN A 761 3.43 -29.90 -9.18
N ASN A 762 4.40 -30.80 -9.23
CA ASN A 762 4.94 -31.47 -8.04
C ASN A 762 5.65 -30.45 -7.10
N ILE A 763 6.45 -29.54 -7.64
CA ILE A 763 7.13 -28.51 -6.84
C ILE A 763 6.10 -27.60 -6.17
N PHE A 764 5.12 -27.06 -6.91
CA PHE A 764 4.08 -26.21 -6.35
C PHE A 764 3.17 -26.94 -5.35
N SER A 765 2.87 -28.22 -5.58
CA SER A 765 2.11 -29.05 -4.65
C SER A 765 2.85 -29.23 -3.32
N ASN A 766 4.14 -29.56 -3.37
CA ASN A 766 4.96 -29.70 -2.17
C ASN A 766 5.05 -28.39 -1.36
N LEU A 767 5.13 -27.25 -2.02
CA LEU A 767 5.16 -25.96 -1.36
C LEU A 767 3.88 -25.64 -0.60
N ARG A 768 2.73 -26.10 -1.08
CA ARG A 768 1.42 -25.80 -0.51
C ARG A 768 0.91 -26.83 0.48
N ASN A 769 1.37 -28.06 0.36
CA ASN A 769 1.02 -29.16 1.25
C ASN A 769 2.10 -29.40 2.31
N SER A 770 3.00 -28.45 2.51
CA SER A 770 4.16 -28.67 3.36
C SER A 770 3.76 -29.02 4.79
N SER A 771 4.00 -30.28 5.14
CA SER A 771 4.26 -30.68 6.51
C SER A 771 5.55 -29.98 6.99
N GLN A 772 5.76 -29.87 8.30
CA GLN A 772 6.98 -29.31 8.89
C GLN A 772 8.30 -29.89 8.34
N SER A 773 8.22 -30.99 7.58
CA SER A 773 9.34 -31.71 6.96
C SER A 773 9.89 -31.09 5.66
N PHE A 774 9.16 -30.14 5.00
CA PHE A 774 9.63 -29.54 3.75
C PHE A 774 10.37 -28.23 4.03
N THR A 775 11.69 -28.31 4.20
CA THR A 775 12.54 -27.17 4.55
C THR A 775 12.97 -26.37 3.31
N LYS A 776 13.50 -25.16 3.54
CA LYS A 776 14.11 -24.34 2.51
C LYS A 776 15.25 -25.07 1.76
N ASP A 777 16.07 -25.81 2.50
CA ASP A 777 17.23 -26.48 1.90
C ASP A 777 16.80 -27.60 0.97
N LEU A 778 15.82 -28.42 1.39
CA LEU A 778 15.22 -29.45 0.54
C LEU A 778 14.55 -28.85 -0.71
N PHE A 779 13.91 -27.68 -0.57
CA PHE A 779 13.34 -26.97 -1.72
C PHE A 779 14.43 -26.53 -2.70
N LEU A 780 15.54 -25.93 -2.22
CA LEU A 780 16.64 -25.49 -3.07
C LEU A 780 17.34 -26.68 -3.76
N GLU A 781 17.46 -27.82 -3.08
CA GLU A 781 17.95 -29.07 -3.67
C GLU A 781 17.04 -29.50 -4.84
N LYS A 782 15.74 -29.56 -4.64
CA LYS A 782 14.79 -29.91 -5.72
C LYS A 782 14.83 -28.92 -6.89
N VAL A 783 15.01 -27.64 -6.62
CA VAL A 783 15.19 -26.64 -7.69
C VAL A 783 16.47 -26.89 -8.47
N LYS A 784 17.56 -27.19 -7.77
CA LYS A 784 18.83 -27.53 -8.39
C LYS A 784 18.71 -28.77 -9.28
N ASP A 785 18.10 -29.82 -8.79
CA ASP A 785 17.84 -31.05 -9.56
C ASP A 785 16.97 -30.78 -10.79
N PHE A 786 15.92 -29.95 -10.63
CA PHE A 786 15.07 -29.52 -11.74
C PHE A 786 15.88 -28.78 -12.81
N HIS A 787 16.70 -27.82 -12.44
CA HIS A 787 17.53 -27.09 -13.38
C HIS A 787 18.61 -27.98 -14.04
N GLN A 788 19.21 -28.90 -13.30
CA GLN A 788 20.20 -29.84 -13.84
C GLN A 788 19.58 -30.81 -14.85
N ARG A 789 18.37 -31.32 -14.56
CA ARG A 789 17.63 -32.23 -15.45
C ARG A 789 17.33 -31.62 -16.82
N TYR A 790 17.09 -30.31 -16.86
CA TYR A 790 16.77 -29.57 -18.08
C TYR A 790 17.88 -28.61 -18.52
N ALA A 791 19.11 -28.83 -18.03
CA ALA A 791 20.28 -28.09 -18.49
C ALA A 791 20.70 -28.56 -19.88
N ILE A 792 21.25 -27.63 -20.66
CA ILE A 792 21.90 -27.98 -21.92
C ILE A 792 23.31 -28.49 -21.58
N ASN A 793 23.62 -29.69 -22.03
CA ASN A 793 24.98 -30.22 -21.91
C ASN A 793 25.99 -29.37 -22.71
N PRO A 794 27.08 -28.90 -22.11
CA PRO A 794 28.06 -28.12 -22.83
C PRO A 794 28.81 -29.02 -23.83
N ARG A 795 29.03 -28.53 -25.04
CA ARG A 795 29.84 -29.22 -26.03
C ARG A 795 31.33 -29.21 -25.58
N LYS A 796 31.84 -30.36 -25.19
CA LYS A 796 33.20 -30.55 -24.71
C LYS A 796 34.00 -31.42 -25.67
N ILE A 797 33.37 -32.39 -26.35
CA ILE A 797 34.03 -33.34 -27.23
C ILE A 797 34.36 -32.67 -28.56
N LYS A 798 35.60 -32.69 -28.91
CA LYS A 798 36.13 -32.33 -30.22
C LYS A 798 36.79 -33.56 -30.83
N LEU A 799 36.28 -34.03 -31.94
CA LEU A 799 36.88 -35.16 -32.64
C LEU A 799 38.15 -34.73 -33.37
N SER A 800 39.21 -35.52 -33.24
CA SER A 800 40.38 -35.44 -34.07
C SER A 800 40.06 -35.80 -35.53
N GLU A 801 40.93 -35.45 -36.48
CA GLU A 801 40.72 -35.81 -37.89
C GLU A 801 40.64 -37.32 -38.10
N ALA A 802 41.41 -38.12 -37.32
CA ALA A 802 41.35 -39.60 -37.38
C ALA A 802 39.99 -40.12 -36.90
N GLU A 803 39.42 -39.60 -35.81
CA GLU A 803 38.13 -39.96 -35.27
C GLU A 803 36.98 -39.51 -36.20
N LYS A 804 37.13 -38.36 -36.88
CA LYS A 804 36.18 -37.92 -37.91
C LYS A 804 36.13 -38.88 -39.09
N LEU A 805 37.30 -39.32 -39.57
CA LEU A 805 37.40 -40.29 -40.64
C LEU A 805 36.81 -41.66 -40.24
N GLU A 806 37.05 -42.10 -39.03
CA GLU A 806 36.45 -43.34 -38.52
C GLU A 806 34.93 -43.24 -38.44
N LYS A 807 34.41 -42.13 -37.92
CA LYS A 807 32.98 -41.87 -37.92
C LYS A 807 32.40 -41.83 -39.35
N LEU A 808 33.08 -41.19 -40.29
CA LEU A 808 32.65 -41.08 -41.66
C LEU A 808 32.60 -42.47 -42.36
N ARG A 809 33.55 -43.34 -42.06
CA ARG A 809 33.51 -44.76 -42.50
C ARG A 809 32.33 -45.50 -41.96
N GLY A 810 32.02 -45.28 -40.65
CA GLY A 810 30.85 -45.86 -40.00
C GLY A 810 29.51 -45.31 -40.51
N GLN A 811 29.55 -44.24 -41.34
CA GLN A 811 28.39 -43.63 -42.04
C GLN A 811 28.38 -43.92 -43.53
N ASP A 812 29.17 -44.88 -44.02
CA ASP A 812 29.31 -45.22 -45.43
C ASP A 812 29.66 -43.98 -46.32
N HIS A 813 30.46 -43.07 -45.74
CA HIS A 813 30.88 -41.81 -46.38
C HIS A 813 29.65 -40.96 -46.79
N ARG A 814 28.55 -40.95 -46.01
CA ARG A 814 27.35 -40.22 -46.25
C ARG A 814 27.05 -39.20 -45.14
N CYS A 815 26.49 -38.07 -45.54
CA CYS A 815 25.99 -37.07 -44.62
C CYS A 815 24.83 -37.65 -43.77
N ALA A 816 24.91 -37.63 -42.46
CA ALA A 816 23.89 -38.17 -41.57
C ALA A 816 22.52 -37.45 -41.67
N ILE A 817 22.47 -36.24 -42.24
CA ILE A 817 21.23 -35.45 -42.39
C ILE A 817 20.61 -35.65 -43.79
N SER A 818 21.42 -35.49 -44.85
CA SER A 818 20.95 -35.46 -46.23
C SER A 818 21.09 -36.79 -46.98
N GLY A 819 21.86 -37.74 -46.39
CA GLY A 819 22.18 -39.01 -47.06
C GLY A 819 23.15 -38.87 -48.27
N SER A 820 23.50 -37.65 -48.63
CA SER A 820 24.38 -37.40 -49.75
C SER A 820 25.83 -37.81 -49.46
N PRO A 821 26.59 -38.30 -50.47
CA PRO A 821 28.00 -38.73 -50.31
C PRO A 821 28.85 -37.55 -49.84
N ILE A 822 29.83 -37.81 -48.95
CA ILE A 822 30.84 -36.87 -48.49
C ILE A 822 32.19 -37.29 -49.07
N PHE A 823 32.85 -36.39 -49.80
CA PHE A 823 34.16 -36.58 -50.42
C PHE A 823 35.26 -35.81 -49.71
N ILE A 824 36.49 -36.15 -49.96
CA ILE A 824 37.65 -35.38 -49.43
C ILE A 824 37.64 -33.99 -50.04
N GLY A 825 37.60 -32.95 -49.19
CA GLY A 825 37.49 -31.53 -49.59
C GLY A 825 36.09 -30.92 -49.44
N ASP A 826 35.08 -31.71 -49.09
CA ASP A 826 33.77 -31.17 -48.71
C ASP A 826 33.83 -30.42 -47.40
N ASP A 827 33.02 -29.38 -47.27
CA ASP A 827 32.84 -28.61 -46.04
C ASP A 827 31.96 -29.38 -45.07
N ILE A 828 32.56 -29.99 -44.04
CA ILE A 828 31.93 -30.88 -43.09
C ILE A 828 31.92 -30.32 -41.68
N GLU A 829 30.89 -30.61 -40.92
CA GLU A 829 30.79 -30.34 -39.49
C GLU A 829 30.41 -31.60 -38.71
N VAL A 830 30.86 -31.60 -37.42
CA VAL A 830 30.44 -32.62 -36.48
C VAL A 830 29.18 -32.13 -35.78
N ASP A 831 28.12 -32.87 -35.84
CA ASP A 831 26.82 -32.52 -35.23
C ASP A 831 26.31 -33.64 -34.31
N HIS A 832 25.41 -33.29 -33.39
CA HIS A 832 24.77 -34.26 -32.51
C HIS A 832 23.48 -34.79 -33.14
N SER A 833 23.32 -36.11 -33.18
CA SER A 833 22.08 -36.78 -33.66
C SER A 833 20.89 -36.30 -32.87
N THR A 834 20.98 -36.35 -31.54
CA THR A 834 20.08 -35.68 -30.65
C THR A 834 20.75 -34.37 -30.22
N PRO A 835 20.23 -33.21 -30.68
CA PRO A 835 20.84 -31.93 -30.35
C PRO A 835 20.95 -31.68 -28.83
N LEU A 836 22.05 -31.08 -28.40
CA LEU A 836 22.26 -30.73 -26.99
C LEU A 836 21.18 -29.79 -26.47
N SER A 837 20.64 -28.94 -27.35
CA SER A 837 19.54 -27.99 -27.00
C SER A 837 18.23 -28.65 -26.57
N ILE A 838 18.03 -29.93 -26.85
CA ILE A 838 16.85 -30.72 -26.47
C ILE A 838 17.20 -31.87 -25.51
N GLY A 839 18.39 -31.84 -24.90
CA GLY A 839 18.82 -32.82 -23.90
C GLY A 839 19.67 -33.95 -24.42
N GLY A 840 20.21 -33.83 -25.64
CA GLY A 840 21.20 -34.79 -26.16
C GLY A 840 22.45 -34.80 -25.29
N GLU A 841 23.09 -35.98 -25.18
CA GLU A 841 24.36 -36.10 -24.47
C GLU A 841 25.53 -35.73 -25.37
N ASP A 842 26.56 -35.08 -24.81
CA ASP A 842 27.81 -34.84 -25.49
C ASP A 842 28.67 -36.09 -25.36
N SER A 843 28.34 -37.12 -26.18
CA SER A 843 29.01 -38.38 -26.23
C SER A 843 29.41 -38.72 -27.68
N ILE A 844 30.47 -39.54 -27.84
CA ILE A 844 30.94 -39.93 -29.16
C ILE A 844 29.88 -40.63 -29.98
N GLU A 845 29.01 -41.44 -29.33
CA GLU A 845 27.91 -42.15 -29.96
C GLU A 845 26.88 -41.21 -30.56
N ASN A 846 26.63 -40.05 -29.91
CA ASN A 846 25.67 -39.05 -30.36
C ASN A 846 26.24 -38.12 -31.47
N LEU A 847 27.54 -38.18 -31.75
CA LEU A 847 28.16 -37.37 -32.78
C LEU A 847 28.06 -38.01 -34.16
N LYS A 848 27.75 -37.21 -35.17
CA LYS A 848 27.66 -37.59 -36.60
C LYS A 848 28.40 -36.57 -37.47
N ILE A 849 28.89 -37.04 -38.63
CA ILE A 849 29.50 -36.17 -39.65
C ILE A 849 28.40 -35.75 -40.64
N THR A 850 28.38 -34.45 -40.94
CA THR A 850 27.37 -33.87 -41.83
C THR A 850 27.97 -32.78 -42.69
N HIS A 851 27.35 -32.48 -43.83
CA HIS A 851 27.70 -31.27 -44.61
C HIS A 851 27.33 -30.03 -43.80
N SER A 852 28.13 -29.01 -43.81
CA SER A 852 27.94 -27.77 -43.03
C SER A 852 26.60 -27.09 -43.35
N ASP A 853 26.19 -27.07 -44.62
CA ASP A 853 24.94 -26.50 -45.07
C ASP A 853 23.73 -27.30 -44.57
N SER A 854 23.84 -28.62 -44.54
CA SER A 854 22.80 -29.50 -44.04
C SER A 854 22.62 -29.33 -42.52
N ASN A 855 23.74 -29.20 -41.80
CA ASN A 855 23.74 -28.94 -40.36
C ASN A 855 23.06 -27.61 -40.04
N ARG A 856 23.42 -26.54 -40.72
CA ARG A 856 22.80 -25.22 -40.54
C ARG A 856 21.30 -25.20 -40.83
N LYS A 857 20.84 -25.95 -41.85
CA LYS A 857 19.41 -26.10 -42.14
C LYS A 857 18.66 -26.96 -41.14
N LYS A 858 19.28 -27.96 -40.55
CA LYS A 858 18.71 -28.80 -39.49
C LYS A 858 18.44 -28.00 -38.22
N GLY A 859 19.37 -27.18 -37.78
CA GLY A 859 19.31 -26.45 -36.49
C GLY A 859 19.16 -27.41 -35.33
N SER A 860 18.11 -27.24 -34.52
CA SER A 860 17.83 -28.07 -33.32
C SER A 860 16.86 -29.25 -33.57
N LYS A 861 16.66 -29.67 -34.85
CA LYS A 861 15.83 -30.83 -35.13
C LYS A 861 16.62 -32.14 -34.93
N LEU A 862 15.91 -33.22 -34.63
CA LEU A 862 16.49 -34.57 -34.58
C LEU A 862 16.96 -34.98 -36.01
N ILE A 863 18.05 -35.73 -36.11
CA ILE A 863 18.33 -36.50 -37.29
C ILE A 863 17.38 -37.69 -37.29
N SER A 864 16.41 -37.73 -38.21
CA SER A 864 15.56 -38.89 -38.40
C SER A 864 16.41 -40.02 -38.98
N GLU A 865 16.33 -41.22 -38.39
CA GLU A 865 16.90 -42.44 -38.95
C GLU A 865 16.37 -42.74 -40.35
#